data_4bf256c22127a7f18ac34423b985a98f
#
_entry.id   4bf256c22127a7f18ac34423b985a98f
#
_cell.length_a   1.000
_cell.length_b   1.000
_cell.length_c   1.000
_cell.angle_alpha   90.00
_cell.angle_beta   90.00
_cell.angle_gamma   90.00
#
_symmetry.space_group_name_H-M   'P 1'
#
loop_
_entity.id
_entity.type
_entity.pdbx_description
1 polymer ?
#
loop_
_entity_poly.entity_id
_entity_poly.type
_entity_poly.pdbx_seq_one_letter_code
_entity_poly.pdbx_strand_id
1 'polypeptide(L)'
;MVGAQTGRRGVVAERDVRRLLSALADDSLEGRATGTRGSARAAAIIAAEMQRIGLEPAGDSGYFQRVPIAVTSQTRTMPNGATATRTRPLLYESFGALDTVPASRRRTAVNVVGMLRGSHPSLRDSVVLIDAHYDHLGIGAAVGGDSIYNGADDDASGVVAVLEAARALAAGPAPRRTVLFVATTGEEVGLLGTRWFIEHPAIPLSRITANLEVEMIGRPDSLAGGPGRAWLTGFERSTMGAMFAGAGLPIVADRRPDQQFFMRSDNIAFAQRGIPAHTVSSYNMHNEYHTPSDDVSRVDFEHMTAVIRTIVAATRLLADGPSPQWHPGGRPAAPLAPPARAGGTPLAVSPPSLQMATPGERLARYTTVSLRADTTVLTRWERRMLPLLVDAAREMHGVYWIQAYGSRDSLLRNVPQADARRLAEINVGPWDRLDNNVAFIAGVGAKPSGANFYPRDMTKAEFELAVAKGGPAADSLKSLYTMVRRDASGALISVPYSRFFSEANERAASKLRQAASLAEDAGLRRYLTLLATALTTDRYQRSDLAWMDMKQNKLELVLGPIETYEDELFGYKAANEAFVLVKDLAWSARLAKYARLLPALQRGIPVPAAYRRERPGTDADLNAYDVVYVAGQANVGAKTIAINLPNDESVQLRKGTRRLQLKNAMRAKFDRILLPIARELIVDDQLPMVTFDAFFGNVMFHEVAHGLGIKNTIDGAGTVRAALKEKAGALEEGKADILGLYMVRQLHARGEMGDAPIENNYVTFLASIFRSVRFGAGGAHGRANVVAFNYLQQAGAFAREANGKYRVDFARLRSATDALSRDILTLQGDGDYAGVTRLYAERGAIGAALQGDVDRLRAKGIPVDIVYDQGR
;
A
#
# COMPACT_ATOMS: atom_id res chain seq x y z
N MET A 1 -9.31 52.54 -44.52
CA MET A 1 -9.24 52.21 -43.09
C MET A 1 -9.24 50.68 -42.90
N VAL A 2 -8.08 50.07 -42.96
CA VAL A 2 -7.86 48.66 -42.57
C VAL A 2 -6.65 48.73 -41.66
N GLY A 3 -6.90 48.76 -40.39
CA GLY A 3 -5.86 48.80 -39.38
C GLY A 3 -6.43 48.34 -38.05
N ALA A 4 -5.67 47.51 -37.35
CA ALA A 4 -5.88 47.08 -35.97
C ALA A 4 -6.81 45.87 -35.71
N GLN A 5 -6.41 44.66 -36.21
CA GLN A 5 -6.86 43.39 -35.61
C GLN A 5 -5.72 42.38 -35.40
N THR A 6 -4.47 42.81 -35.40
CA THR A 6 -3.30 41.91 -35.27
C THR A 6 -2.78 41.72 -33.84
N GLY A 7 -3.42 42.30 -32.80
CA GLY A 7 -2.90 42.29 -31.42
C GLY A 7 -3.49 41.28 -30.44
N ARG A 8 -4.43 40.37 -30.82
CA ARG A 8 -5.14 39.50 -29.85
C ARG A 8 -5.14 37.99 -30.14
N ARG A 9 -4.35 37.52 -31.09
CA ARG A 9 -4.42 36.07 -31.47
C ARG A 9 -3.81 35.05 -30.46
N GLY A 10 -2.98 35.45 -29.52
CA GLY A 10 -2.28 34.54 -28.60
C GLY A 10 -2.78 34.55 -27.13
N VAL A 11 -3.79 35.40 -26.80
CA VAL A 11 -4.24 35.51 -25.42
C VAL A 11 -5.37 34.53 -25.14
N VAL A 12 -5.24 33.74 -24.05
CA VAL A 12 -6.34 32.87 -23.54
C VAL A 12 -7.49 33.75 -23.06
N ALA A 13 -8.64 33.61 -23.69
CA ALA A 13 -9.83 34.40 -23.38
C ALA A 13 -10.93 33.48 -22.81
N GLU A 14 -11.58 33.90 -21.74
CA GLU A 14 -12.64 33.12 -21.08
C GLU A 14 -13.76 32.68 -22.04
N ARG A 15 -14.15 33.54 -22.99
CA ARG A 15 -15.16 33.20 -24.01
C ARG A 15 -14.77 31.94 -24.83
N ASP A 16 -13.47 31.78 -25.15
CA ASP A 16 -12.98 30.68 -25.96
C ASP A 16 -12.91 29.40 -25.08
N VAL A 17 -12.48 29.52 -23.83
CA VAL A 17 -12.51 28.48 -22.80
C VAL A 17 -13.96 27.99 -22.61
N ARG A 18 -14.90 28.92 -22.40
CA ARG A 18 -16.31 28.57 -22.21
C ARG A 18 -16.90 27.87 -23.45
N ARG A 19 -16.61 28.38 -24.64
CA ARG A 19 -17.06 27.77 -25.90
C ARG A 19 -16.60 26.32 -26.03
N LEU A 20 -15.29 26.04 -25.77
CA LEU A 20 -14.71 24.71 -25.89
C LEU A 20 -15.26 23.76 -24.82
N LEU A 21 -15.31 24.22 -23.58
CA LEU A 21 -15.81 23.40 -22.48
C LEU A 21 -17.28 23.03 -22.70
N SER A 22 -18.13 24.01 -23.07
CA SER A 22 -19.55 23.76 -23.37
C SER A 22 -19.72 22.78 -24.53
N ALA A 23 -18.82 22.79 -25.53
CA ALA A 23 -18.87 21.82 -26.63
C ALA A 23 -18.43 20.42 -26.22
N LEU A 24 -17.47 20.30 -25.29
CA LEU A 24 -16.94 18.99 -24.85
C LEU A 24 -17.76 18.35 -23.72
N ALA A 25 -18.47 19.13 -22.93
CA ALA A 25 -19.33 18.65 -21.87
C ALA A 25 -20.83 18.73 -22.22
N ASP A 26 -21.18 18.81 -23.51
CA ASP A 26 -22.56 18.83 -24.00
C ASP A 26 -23.20 17.45 -23.94
N ASP A 27 -24.47 17.40 -23.59
CA ASP A 27 -25.28 16.16 -23.51
C ASP A 27 -25.24 15.30 -24.78
N SER A 28 -25.11 15.96 -25.95
CA SER A 28 -25.01 15.27 -27.24
C SER A 28 -23.78 14.39 -27.39
N LEU A 29 -22.79 14.56 -26.49
CA LEU A 29 -21.62 13.71 -26.40
C LEU A 29 -21.81 12.50 -25.46
N GLU A 30 -23.01 12.36 -24.88
CA GLU A 30 -23.38 11.17 -24.09
C GLU A 30 -22.37 10.82 -22.98
N GLY A 31 -21.74 11.83 -22.36
CA GLY A 31 -20.71 11.67 -21.34
C GLY A 31 -19.45 10.96 -21.82
N ARG A 32 -19.16 10.95 -23.09
CA ARG A 32 -17.88 10.58 -23.77
C ARG A 32 -17.27 9.22 -23.40
N ALA A 33 -18.06 8.23 -22.92
CA ALA A 33 -17.49 6.93 -22.54
C ALA A 33 -16.67 6.30 -23.67
N THR A 34 -15.53 5.73 -23.32
CA THR A 34 -14.55 5.15 -24.23
C THR A 34 -15.19 4.19 -25.24
N GLY A 35 -14.96 4.44 -26.53
CA GLY A 35 -15.47 3.61 -27.63
C GLY A 35 -16.94 3.75 -27.93
N THR A 36 -17.61 4.80 -27.43
CA THR A 36 -18.99 5.15 -27.76
C THR A 36 -19.08 6.18 -28.90
N ARG A 37 -20.30 6.43 -29.36
CA ARG A 37 -20.58 7.49 -30.32
C ARG A 37 -20.22 8.88 -29.76
N GLY A 38 -20.48 9.12 -28.49
CA GLY A 38 -20.14 10.36 -27.82
C GLY A 38 -18.61 10.60 -27.79
N SER A 39 -17.84 9.58 -27.44
CA SER A 39 -16.37 9.62 -27.49
C SER A 39 -15.84 9.90 -28.90
N ALA A 40 -16.39 9.26 -29.92
CA ALA A 40 -15.99 9.51 -31.30
C ALA A 40 -16.31 10.95 -31.76
N ARG A 41 -17.43 11.53 -31.33
CA ARG A 41 -17.77 12.94 -31.61
C ARG A 41 -16.84 13.91 -30.90
N ALA A 42 -16.52 13.66 -29.64
CA ALA A 42 -15.56 14.45 -28.88
C ALA A 42 -14.18 14.44 -29.56
N ALA A 43 -13.68 13.27 -29.96
CA ALA A 43 -12.42 13.15 -30.71
C ALA A 43 -12.44 13.97 -32.00
N ALA A 44 -13.56 13.97 -32.74
CA ALA A 44 -13.71 14.76 -33.97
C ALA A 44 -13.70 16.27 -33.68
N ILE A 45 -14.33 16.74 -32.60
CA ILE A 45 -14.28 18.16 -32.16
C ILE A 45 -12.83 18.57 -31.85
N ILE A 46 -12.11 17.73 -31.09
CA ILE A 46 -10.71 17.99 -30.69
C ILE A 46 -9.81 18.05 -31.94
N ALA A 47 -9.93 17.08 -32.85
CA ALA A 47 -9.15 17.04 -34.09
C ALA A 47 -9.44 18.26 -34.99
N ALA A 48 -10.71 18.67 -35.12
CA ALA A 48 -11.08 19.87 -35.87
C ALA A 48 -10.50 21.15 -35.26
N GLU A 49 -10.46 21.24 -33.94
CA GLU A 49 -9.85 22.37 -33.24
C GLU A 49 -8.33 22.37 -33.39
N MET A 50 -7.64 21.22 -33.29
CA MET A 50 -6.21 21.11 -33.59
C MET A 50 -5.88 21.53 -35.04
N GLN A 51 -6.72 21.14 -35.99
CA GLN A 51 -6.60 21.55 -37.38
C GLN A 51 -6.80 23.06 -37.54
N ARG A 52 -7.79 23.64 -36.88
CA ARG A 52 -8.07 25.09 -36.88
C ARG A 52 -6.95 25.91 -36.28
N ILE A 53 -6.26 25.35 -35.27
CA ILE A 53 -5.06 25.94 -34.67
C ILE A 53 -3.87 25.89 -35.64
N GLY A 54 -3.84 24.93 -36.56
CA GLY A 54 -2.77 24.74 -37.51
C GLY A 54 -1.66 23.80 -37.00
N LEU A 55 -1.99 22.88 -36.08
CA LEU A 55 -1.05 21.84 -35.68
C LEU A 55 -0.80 20.85 -36.82
N GLU A 56 0.38 20.28 -36.87
CA GLU A 56 0.66 19.14 -37.74
C GLU A 56 0.00 17.88 -37.17
N PRO A 57 -0.71 17.08 -37.99
CA PRO A 57 -1.25 15.79 -37.57
C PRO A 57 -0.13 14.82 -37.19
N ALA A 58 -0.26 14.12 -36.07
CA ALA A 58 0.76 13.20 -35.59
C ALA A 58 0.18 11.83 -35.16
N GLY A 59 -1.06 11.52 -35.51
CA GLY A 59 -1.64 10.19 -35.37
C GLY A 59 -1.30 9.24 -36.53
N ASP A 60 -1.71 7.99 -36.45
CA ASP A 60 -1.57 7.00 -37.53
C ASP A 60 -2.58 7.21 -38.67
N SER A 61 -3.61 8.04 -38.44
CA SER A 61 -4.62 8.43 -39.41
C SER A 61 -4.94 9.93 -39.25
N GLY A 62 -4.06 10.81 -39.73
CA GLY A 62 -4.16 12.24 -39.51
C GLY A 62 -3.92 12.62 -38.05
N TYR A 63 -4.89 13.26 -37.40
CA TYR A 63 -4.80 13.54 -35.95
C TYR A 63 -5.13 12.33 -35.09
N PHE A 64 -5.70 11.25 -35.63
CA PHE A 64 -6.15 10.11 -34.88
C PHE A 64 -5.06 9.04 -34.76
N GLN A 65 -4.73 8.63 -33.57
CA GLN A 65 -4.04 7.38 -33.29
C GLN A 65 -5.07 6.35 -32.86
N ARG A 66 -5.28 5.33 -33.67
CA ARG A 66 -6.27 4.30 -33.41
C ARG A 66 -5.83 3.41 -32.25
N VAL A 67 -6.78 3.09 -31.36
CA VAL A 67 -6.56 2.24 -30.19
C VAL A 67 -7.39 0.95 -30.35
N PRO A 68 -6.76 -0.25 -30.34
CA PRO A 68 -7.47 -1.52 -30.58
C PRO A 68 -8.22 -1.94 -29.33
N ILE A 69 -9.52 -1.58 -29.24
CA ILE A 69 -10.37 -1.96 -28.13
C ILE A 69 -11.56 -2.79 -28.57
N ALA A 70 -11.97 -3.70 -27.70
CA ALA A 70 -13.27 -4.38 -27.79
C ALA A 70 -13.98 -4.34 -26.45
N VAL A 71 -15.30 -4.43 -26.47
CA VAL A 71 -16.10 -4.50 -25.25
C VAL A 71 -16.41 -5.95 -24.89
N THR A 72 -16.30 -6.26 -23.60
CA THR A 72 -16.91 -7.42 -23.00
C THR A 72 -18.26 -7.01 -22.42
N SER A 73 -19.33 -7.70 -22.81
CA SER A 73 -20.65 -7.44 -22.26
C SER A 73 -21.00 -8.54 -21.28
N GLN A 74 -21.38 -8.18 -20.08
CA GLN A 74 -22.01 -9.07 -19.12
C GLN A 74 -23.47 -8.65 -18.98
N THR A 75 -24.39 -9.51 -19.45
CA THR A 75 -25.82 -9.29 -19.25
C THR A 75 -26.26 -9.99 -17.98
N ARG A 76 -26.90 -9.26 -17.10
CA ARG A 76 -27.42 -9.76 -15.84
C ARG A 76 -28.93 -9.56 -15.79
N THR A 77 -29.65 -10.63 -15.48
CA THR A 77 -31.06 -10.52 -15.15
C THR A 77 -31.20 -10.13 -13.69
N MET A 78 -31.87 -9.03 -13.44
CA MET A 78 -32.17 -8.52 -12.10
C MET A 78 -33.30 -9.35 -11.47
N PRO A 79 -33.45 -9.38 -10.14
CA PRO A 79 -34.50 -10.13 -9.45
C PRO A 79 -35.92 -9.76 -9.86
N ASN A 80 -36.11 -8.55 -10.41
CA ASN A 80 -37.39 -8.09 -10.98
C ASN A 80 -37.62 -8.49 -12.44
N GLY A 81 -36.76 -9.40 -13.00
CA GLY A 81 -36.86 -9.85 -14.39
C GLY A 81 -36.24 -8.91 -15.42
N ALA A 82 -35.79 -7.73 -15.04
CA ALA A 82 -35.11 -6.80 -15.94
C ALA A 82 -33.66 -7.27 -16.21
N THR A 83 -33.18 -7.12 -17.45
CA THR A 83 -31.78 -7.40 -17.79
C THR A 83 -30.97 -6.13 -17.82
N ALA A 84 -29.87 -6.07 -17.09
CA ALA A 84 -28.87 -5.01 -17.17
C ALA A 84 -27.61 -5.58 -17.86
N THR A 85 -27.19 -4.96 -18.95
CA THR A 85 -25.95 -5.31 -19.65
C THR A 85 -24.91 -4.23 -19.34
N ARG A 86 -23.80 -4.61 -18.69
CA ARG A 86 -22.65 -3.75 -18.46
C ARG A 86 -21.57 -4.11 -19.47
N THR A 87 -21.11 -3.11 -20.22
CA THR A 87 -20.00 -3.25 -21.16
C THR A 87 -18.75 -2.61 -20.58
N ARG A 88 -17.59 -3.28 -20.70
CA ARG A 88 -16.28 -2.75 -20.34
C ARG A 88 -15.33 -2.83 -21.54
N PRO A 89 -14.67 -1.72 -21.94
CA PRO A 89 -13.65 -1.76 -22.95
C PRO A 89 -12.38 -2.44 -22.44
N LEU A 90 -11.71 -3.17 -23.33
CA LEU A 90 -10.43 -3.84 -23.09
C LEU A 90 -9.48 -3.49 -24.23
N LEU A 91 -8.24 -3.15 -23.88
CA LEU A 91 -7.15 -2.95 -24.85
C LEU A 91 -6.61 -4.28 -25.36
N TYR A 92 -6.46 -4.40 -26.65
CA TYR A 92 -5.84 -5.55 -27.33
C TYR A 92 -4.40 -5.23 -27.71
N GLU A 93 -3.55 -6.25 -27.73
CA GLU A 93 -2.12 -6.12 -28.01
C GLU A 93 -1.79 -5.67 -29.46
N SER A 94 -2.76 -5.79 -30.38
CA SER A 94 -2.63 -5.37 -31.77
C SER A 94 -4.00 -5.34 -32.47
N PHE A 95 -4.10 -4.68 -33.62
CA PHE A 95 -5.28 -4.75 -34.47
C PHE A 95 -5.53 -6.16 -34.99
N GLY A 96 -4.46 -6.93 -35.28
CA GLY A 96 -4.60 -8.32 -35.67
C GLY A 96 -5.24 -9.19 -34.57
N ALA A 97 -4.89 -8.95 -33.31
CA ALA A 97 -5.55 -9.60 -32.17
C ALA A 97 -7.00 -9.13 -32.02
N LEU A 98 -7.29 -7.86 -32.24
CA LEU A 98 -8.64 -7.31 -32.26
C LEU A 98 -9.50 -7.94 -33.36
N ASP A 99 -8.90 -8.26 -34.52
CA ASP A 99 -9.61 -8.88 -35.65
C ASP A 99 -10.10 -10.31 -35.36
N THR A 100 -9.59 -10.96 -34.35
CA THR A 100 -10.12 -12.25 -33.86
C THR A 100 -11.41 -12.11 -33.04
N VAL A 101 -11.73 -10.89 -32.60
CA VAL A 101 -12.93 -10.61 -31.79
C VAL A 101 -14.14 -10.40 -32.71
N PRO A 102 -15.34 -10.89 -32.38
CA PRO A 102 -16.56 -10.61 -33.13
C PRO A 102 -16.77 -9.12 -33.39
N ALA A 103 -17.10 -8.73 -34.61
CA ALA A 103 -17.26 -7.32 -35.01
C ALA A 103 -18.23 -6.53 -34.11
N SER A 104 -19.29 -7.19 -33.59
CA SER A 104 -20.26 -6.60 -32.67
C SER A 104 -19.64 -6.12 -31.35
N ARG A 105 -18.48 -6.66 -30.97
CA ARG A 105 -17.76 -6.31 -29.75
C ARG A 105 -16.63 -5.32 -29.99
N ARG A 106 -16.15 -5.15 -31.21
CA ARG A 106 -15.10 -4.17 -31.52
C ARG A 106 -15.64 -2.77 -31.37
N ARG A 107 -14.80 -1.85 -30.89
CA ARG A 107 -15.13 -0.44 -30.75
C ARG A 107 -14.06 0.42 -31.40
N THR A 108 -14.49 1.55 -31.94
CA THR A 108 -13.57 2.59 -32.42
C THR A 108 -13.18 3.47 -31.23
N ALA A 109 -11.90 3.49 -30.91
CA ALA A 109 -11.31 4.43 -29.95
C ALA A 109 -10.04 5.02 -30.55
N VAL A 110 -9.77 6.27 -30.25
CA VAL A 110 -8.61 6.98 -30.80
C VAL A 110 -8.04 7.91 -29.73
N ASN A 111 -6.72 8.05 -29.68
CA ASN A 111 -6.11 9.26 -29.12
C ASN A 111 -6.11 10.33 -30.20
N VAL A 112 -6.17 11.61 -29.83
CA VAL A 112 -6.07 12.72 -30.78
C VAL A 112 -4.73 13.40 -30.55
N VAL A 113 -3.88 13.43 -31.61
CA VAL A 113 -2.46 13.83 -31.51
C VAL A 113 -2.14 14.90 -32.52
N GLY A 114 -1.75 16.07 -32.02
CA GLY A 114 -1.30 17.21 -32.84
C GLY A 114 0.10 17.66 -32.43
N MET A 115 0.87 18.20 -33.34
CA MET A 115 2.26 18.58 -33.11
C MET A 115 2.53 20.01 -33.54
N LEU A 116 3.30 20.74 -32.73
CA LEU A 116 3.89 22.02 -33.09
C LEU A 116 5.42 21.89 -33.11
N ARG A 117 6.03 21.99 -34.28
CA ARG A 117 7.48 21.80 -34.46
C ARG A 117 8.30 22.88 -33.79
N GLY A 118 9.38 22.43 -33.15
CA GLY A 118 10.38 23.29 -32.56
C GLY A 118 11.20 24.05 -33.58
N SER A 119 11.61 25.25 -33.23
CA SER A 119 12.41 26.16 -34.12
C SER A 119 13.93 26.04 -33.94
N HIS A 120 14.38 25.50 -32.77
CA HIS A 120 15.81 25.52 -32.44
C HIS A 120 16.54 24.34 -33.05
N PRO A 121 17.62 24.54 -33.83
CA PRO A 121 18.29 23.46 -34.58
C PRO A 121 18.71 22.26 -33.75
N SER A 122 19.19 22.46 -32.50
CA SER A 122 19.65 21.37 -31.64
C SER A 122 18.59 20.88 -30.64
N LEU A 123 17.45 21.54 -30.48
CA LEU A 123 16.41 21.18 -29.51
C LEU A 123 15.10 20.72 -30.16
N ARG A 124 14.87 21.01 -31.45
CA ARG A 124 13.62 20.67 -32.15
C ARG A 124 13.32 19.18 -32.17
N ASP A 125 14.34 18.32 -32.00
CA ASP A 125 14.18 16.86 -31.94
C ASP A 125 13.85 16.38 -30.51
N SER A 126 13.99 17.25 -29.51
CA SER A 126 13.49 17.00 -28.15
C SER A 126 12.03 17.44 -28.08
N VAL A 127 11.21 16.70 -27.35
CA VAL A 127 9.75 16.86 -27.31
C VAL A 127 9.29 17.11 -25.91
N VAL A 128 8.37 18.06 -25.73
CA VAL A 128 7.53 18.23 -24.55
C VAL A 128 6.14 17.70 -24.89
N LEU A 129 5.57 16.84 -24.08
CA LEU A 129 4.24 16.29 -24.26
C LEU A 129 3.29 16.92 -23.27
N ILE A 130 2.17 17.46 -23.76
CA ILE A 130 1.09 18.02 -22.97
C ILE A 130 -0.16 17.22 -23.27
N ASP A 131 -0.79 16.63 -22.26
CA ASP A 131 -1.94 15.75 -22.43
C ASP A 131 -3.04 15.99 -21.42
N ALA A 132 -4.21 15.43 -21.74
CA ALA A 132 -5.40 15.34 -20.92
C ALA A 132 -6.26 14.20 -21.47
N HIS A 133 -7.12 13.59 -20.65
CA HIS A 133 -8.04 12.58 -21.16
C HIS A 133 -9.38 13.20 -21.56
N TYR A 134 -9.97 12.70 -22.66
CA TYR A 134 -11.24 13.24 -23.13
C TYR A 134 -12.43 12.31 -22.91
N ASP A 135 -12.21 11.07 -22.51
CA ASP A 135 -13.28 10.18 -22.12
C ASP A 135 -13.79 10.49 -20.71
N HIS A 136 -15.02 10.05 -20.43
CA HIS A 136 -15.61 10.06 -19.10
C HIS A 136 -16.59 8.88 -18.97
N LEU A 137 -17.47 8.88 -17.99
CA LEU A 137 -18.26 7.70 -17.58
C LEU A 137 -19.45 7.37 -18.51
N GLY A 138 -19.87 8.31 -19.35
CA GLY A 138 -20.94 8.05 -20.31
C GLY A 138 -22.34 8.20 -19.72
N ILE A 139 -23.26 7.35 -20.18
CA ILE A 139 -24.63 7.27 -19.63
C ILE A 139 -24.65 6.21 -18.54
N GLY A 140 -25.04 6.59 -17.35
CA GLY A 140 -25.03 5.76 -16.15
C GLY A 140 -26.37 5.74 -15.41
N ALA A 141 -26.29 5.43 -14.11
CA ALA A 141 -27.46 5.48 -13.24
C ALA A 141 -27.92 6.94 -13.06
N ALA A 142 -29.21 7.18 -13.19
CA ALA A 142 -29.74 8.53 -13.00
C ALA A 142 -29.58 9.02 -11.54
N VAL A 143 -29.09 10.23 -11.39
CA VAL A 143 -28.99 10.95 -10.12
C VAL A 143 -29.77 12.25 -10.25
N GLY A 144 -30.79 12.44 -9.43
CA GLY A 144 -31.66 13.64 -9.54
C GLY A 144 -32.46 13.74 -10.85
N GLY A 145 -32.57 12.61 -11.60
CA GLY A 145 -33.27 12.56 -12.90
C GLY A 145 -32.35 12.65 -14.10
N ASP A 146 -31.08 13.02 -13.90
CA ASP A 146 -30.05 13.07 -14.93
C ASP A 146 -29.21 11.79 -14.93
N SER A 147 -28.91 11.25 -16.11
CA SER A 147 -28.14 10.03 -16.33
C SER A 147 -26.89 10.23 -17.19
N ILE A 148 -26.65 11.44 -17.68
CA ILE A 148 -25.49 11.77 -18.49
C ILE A 148 -24.39 12.31 -17.58
N TYR A 149 -23.29 11.62 -17.55
CA TYR A 149 -22.11 12.01 -16.78
C TYR A 149 -21.25 12.90 -17.69
N ASN A 150 -21.51 14.20 -17.67
CA ASN A 150 -20.90 15.14 -18.62
C ASN A 150 -19.40 15.32 -18.41
N GLY A 151 -18.87 15.18 -17.17
CA GLY A 151 -17.45 15.32 -16.88
C GLY A 151 -16.89 16.65 -17.36
N ALA A 152 -17.48 17.74 -16.92
CA ALA A 152 -17.06 19.09 -17.34
C ALA A 152 -15.71 19.46 -16.70
N ASP A 153 -15.54 19.11 -15.41
CA ASP A 153 -14.26 19.23 -14.73
C ASP A 153 -13.38 18.03 -15.05
N ASP A 154 -13.92 16.83 -15.04
CA ASP A 154 -13.25 15.53 -15.25
C ASP A 154 -13.56 14.93 -16.65
N ASP A 155 -12.74 15.06 -17.71
CA ASP A 155 -11.59 15.96 -17.79
C ASP A 155 -11.71 16.82 -19.07
N ALA A 156 -12.95 17.28 -19.37
CA ALA A 156 -13.11 18.25 -20.46
C ALA A 156 -12.31 19.54 -20.15
N SER A 157 -12.14 19.90 -18.88
CA SER A 157 -11.38 21.07 -18.46
C SER A 157 -9.90 20.97 -18.84
N GLY A 158 -9.27 19.82 -18.63
CA GLY A 158 -7.89 19.56 -19.05
C GLY A 158 -7.73 19.56 -20.57
N VAL A 159 -8.65 18.93 -21.29
CA VAL A 159 -8.64 18.96 -22.77
C VAL A 159 -8.70 20.40 -23.30
N VAL A 160 -9.52 21.24 -22.71
CA VAL A 160 -9.59 22.68 -23.08
C VAL A 160 -8.25 23.36 -22.83
N ALA A 161 -7.57 23.04 -21.73
CA ALA A 161 -6.25 23.60 -21.45
C ALA A 161 -5.19 23.17 -22.48
N VAL A 162 -5.20 21.90 -22.89
CA VAL A 162 -4.31 21.37 -23.94
C VAL A 162 -4.53 22.13 -25.24
N LEU A 163 -5.79 22.34 -25.65
CA LEU A 163 -6.14 23.05 -26.88
C LEU A 163 -5.79 24.54 -26.82
N GLU A 164 -6.03 25.21 -25.70
CA GLU A 164 -5.71 26.62 -25.49
C GLU A 164 -4.18 26.85 -25.41
N ALA A 165 -3.45 25.90 -24.79
CA ALA A 165 -1.98 25.93 -24.81
C ALA A 165 -1.43 25.78 -26.23
N ALA A 166 -1.98 24.85 -27.00
CA ALA A 166 -1.63 24.69 -28.42
C ALA A 166 -1.88 25.97 -29.21
N ARG A 167 -3.07 26.58 -29.04
CA ARG A 167 -3.45 27.81 -29.71
C ARG A 167 -2.55 29.01 -29.36
N ALA A 168 -2.25 29.14 -28.05
CA ALA A 168 -1.38 30.24 -27.60
C ALA A 168 0.07 30.09 -28.09
N LEU A 169 0.58 28.88 -28.13
CA LEU A 169 1.93 28.62 -28.63
C LEU A 169 2.01 28.78 -30.14
N ALA A 170 1.03 28.31 -30.91
CA ALA A 170 0.98 28.45 -32.36
C ALA A 170 0.85 29.91 -32.82
N ALA A 171 0.14 30.74 -32.04
CA ALA A 171 -0.05 32.17 -32.33
C ALA A 171 1.13 33.05 -31.88
N GLY A 172 2.04 32.52 -31.08
CA GLY A 172 3.22 33.22 -30.54
C GLY A 172 4.53 32.86 -31.28
N PRO A 173 5.67 33.24 -30.72
CA PRO A 173 6.95 32.77 -31.22
C PRO A 173 7.03 31.24 -31.20
N ALA A 174 7.59 30.64 -32.24
CA ALA A 174 7.75 29.19 -32.32
C ALA A 174 8.57 28.66 -31.12
N PRO A 175 8.13 27.60 -30.44
CA PRO A 175 8.86 27.04 -29.29
C PRO A 175 10.23 26.50 -29.75
N ARG A 176 11.19 26.41 -28.85
CA ARG A 176 12.52 25.87 -29.18
C ARG A 176 12.47 24.35 -29.37
N ARG A 177 11.77 23.62 -28.51
CA ARG A 177 11.48 22.21 -28.65
C ARG A 177 10.16 21.98 -29.38
N THR A 178 10.02 20.84 -30.01
CA THR A 178 8.72 20.36 -30.50
C THR A 178 7.78 20.13 -29.31
N VAL A 179 6.53 20.53 -29.46
CA VAL A 179 5.48 20.26 -28.47
C VAL A 179 4.43 19.33 -29.09
N LEU A 180 4.16 18.23 -28.39
CA LEU A 180 3.11 17.26 -28.75
C LEU A 180 1.92 17.48 -27.85
N PHE A 181 0.74 17.67 -28.44
CA PHE A 181 -0.53 17.84 -27.74
C PHE A 181 -1.36 16.60 -27.96
N VAL A 182 -1.75 15.95 -26.87
CA VAL A 182 -2.44 14.66 -26.91
C VAL A 182 -3.71 14.73 -26.10
N ALA A 183 -4.83 14.35 -26.71
CA ALA A 183 -6.04 14.02 -25.96
C ALA A 183 -6.19 12.51 -25.96
N THR A 184 -6.06 11.91 -24.78
CA THR A 184 -6.06 10.45 -24.59
C THR A 184 -7.46 9.91 -24.40
N THR A 185 -7.66 8.63 -24.68
CA THR A 185 -8.94 7.91 -24.46
C THR A 185 -8.76 6.74 -23.49
N GLY A 186 -9.78 6.45 -22.71
CA GLY A 186 -9.79 5.27 -21.83
C GLY A 186 -8.98 5.43 -20.57
N GLU A 187 -8.81 6.64 -20.07
CA GLU A 187 -8.25 6.91 -18.75
C GLU A 187 -9.10 6.25 -17.68
N GLU A 188 -10.40 6.55 -17.67
CA GLU A 188 -11.45 6.08 -16.72
C GLU A 188 -11.60 4.55 -16.65
N VAL A 189 -11.07 3.86 -17.62
CA VAL A 189 -11.17 2.39 -17.70
C VAL A 189 -9.80 1.71 -17.67
N GLY A 190 -8.77 2.44 -17.23
CA GLY A 190 -7.42 1.95 -16.96
C GLY A 190 -6.35 2.40 -17.95
N LEU A 191 -6.35 3.69 -18.31
CA LEU A 191 -5.33 4.35 -19.13
C LEU A 191 -5.13 3.69 -20.50
N LEU A 192 -6.22 3.23 -21.16
CA LEU A 192 -6.08 2.37 -22.35
C LEU A 192 -5.39 3.08 -23.51
N GLY A 193 -5.72 4.34 -23.75
CA GLY A 193 -5.13 5.16 -24.80
C GLY A 193 -3.67 5.49 -24.52
N THR A 194 -3.35 5.90 -23.33
CA THR A 194 -1.99 6.24 -22.92
C THR A 194 -1.07 5.03 -22.90
N ARG A 195 -1.57 3.85 -22.46
CA ARG A 195 -0.84 2.59 -22.57
C ARG A 195 -0.55 2.23 -24.01
N TRP A 196 -1.54 2.40 -24.90
CA TRP A 196 -1.34 2.18 -26.33
C TRP A 196 -0.33 3.17 -26.93
N PHE A 197 -0.44 4.47 -26.58
CA PHE A 197 0.48 5.51 -27.03
C PHE A 197 1.92 5.21 -26.61
N ILE A 198 2.15 4.73 -25.40
CA ILE A 198 3.48 4.40 -24.89
C ILE A 198 4.11 3.22 -25.65
N GLU A 199 3.30 2.23 -26.03
CA GLU A 199 3.79 1.07 -26.80
C GLU A 199 3.90 1.36 -28.31
N HIS A 200 3.13 2.33 -28.81
CA HIS A 200 3.08 2.74 -30.21
C HIS A 200 3.19 4.27 -30.32
N PRO A 201 4.28 4.86 -29.86
CA PRO A 201 4.36 6.31 -29.72
C PRO A 201 4.48 6.98 -31.09
N ALA A 202 3.77 8.10 -31.27
CA ALA A 202 3.84 8.95 -32.47
C ALA A 202 5.27 9.50 -32.70
N ILE A 203 6.03 9.66 -31.64
CA ILE A 203 7.45 10.05 -31.63
C ILE A 203 8.17 9.14 -30.64
N PRO A 204 9.39 8.65 -30.94
CA PRO A 204 10.12 7.79 -30.00
C PRO A 204 10.16 8.35 -28.59
N LEU A 205 9.78 7.54 -27.58
CA LEU A 205 9.71 7.96 -26.18
C LEU A 205 11.02 8.58 -25.67
N SER A 206 12.16 8.14 -26.21
CA SER A 206 13.48 8.69 -25.87
C SER A 206 13.68 10.17 -26.26
N ARG A 207 12.83 10.70 -27.13
CA ARG A 207 12.81 12.12 -27.47
C ARG A 207 11.93 12.96 -26.55
N ILE A 208 11.01 12.35 -25.81
CA ILE A 208 10.13 13.05 -24.87
C ILE A 208 10.91 13.36 -23.60
N THR A 209 11.15 14.65 -23.35
CA THR A 209 11.97 15.14 -22.24
C THR A 209 11.14 15.57 -21.03
N ALA A 210 9.85 15.79 -21.23
CA ALA A 210 8.90 16.12 -20.18
C ALA A 210 7.48 15.76 -20.62
N ASN A 211 6.65 15.35 -19.68
CA ASN A 211 5.20 15.26 -19.83
C ASN A 211 4.54 16.13 -18.78
N LEU A 212 3.60 16.95 -19.20
CA LEU A 212 2.73 17.74 -18.34
C LEU A 212 1.29 17.39 -18.69
N GLU A 213 0.70 16.55 -17.87
CA GLU A 213 -0.72 16.25 -17.93
C GLU A 213 -1.53 17.35 -17.24
N VAL A 214 -2.73 17.58 -17.72
CA VAL A 214 -3.66 18.54 -17.13
C VAL A 214 -4.97 17.83 -16.82
N GLU A 215 -5.40 17.86 -15.56
CA GLU A 215 -6.59 17.15 -15.11
C GLU A 215 -7.36 17.97 -14.08
N MET A 216 -8.68 18.12 -14.27
CA MET A 216 -9.61 18.74 -13.33
C MET A 216 -9.16 20.13 -12.84
N ILE A 217 -9.26 21.11 -13.71
CA ILE A 217 -8.85 22.50 -13.43
C ILE A 217 -10.04 23.49 -13.41
N GLY A 218 -11.27 22.99 -13.39
CA GLY A 218 -12.47 23.81 -13.48
C GLY A 218 -12.89 24.45 -12.15
N ARG A 219 -12.30 24.08 -11.01
CA ARG A 219 -12.72 24.58 -9.69
C ARG A 219 -11.52 24.94 -8.80
N PRO A 220 -11.60 26.07 -8.06
CA PRO A 220 -10.51 26.49 -7.20
C PRO A 220 -10.31 25.55 -6.00
N ASP A 221 -9.04 25.25 -5.69
CA ASP A 221 -8.66 24.53 -4.49
C ASP A 221 -8.10 25.48 -3.43
N SER A 222 -8.75 25.53 -2.27
CA SER A 222 -8.29 26.35 -1.14
C SER A 222 -6.91 25.93 -0.63
N LEU A 223 -6.57 24.64 -0.73
CA LEU A 223 -5.24 24.14 -0.33
C LEU A 223 -4.14 24.53 -1.33
N ALA A 224 -4.48 24.80 -2.58
CA ALA A 224 -3.56 25.38 -3.53
C ALA A 224 -3.39 26.91 -3.35
N GLY A 225 -4.24 27.52 -2.52
CA GLY A 225 -4.28 28.96 -2.28
C GLY A 225 -5.42 29.68 -2.97
N GLY A 226 -6.45 28.95 -3.43
CA GLY A 226 -7.70 29.51 -3.97
C GLY A 226 -7.69 29.79 -5.48
N PRO A 227 -8.56 30.72 -5.95
CA PRO A 227 -8.75 30.98 -7.37
C PRO A 227 -7.48 31.34 -8.13
N GLY A 228 -7.36 30.87 -9.37
CA GLY A 228 -6.22 31.10 -10.26
C GLY A 228 -4.96 30.36 -9.92
N ARG A 229 -4.99 29.44 -8.96
CA ARG A 229 -3.85 28.62 -8.54
C ARG A 229 -4.12 27.15 -8.79
N ALA A 230 -3.05 26.42 -9.07
CA ALA A 230 -3.10 24.96 -9.27
C ALA A 230 -2.01 24.28 -8.42
N TRP A 231 -2.04 22.96 -8.36
CA TRP A 231 -1.01 22.16 -7.74
C TRP A 231 -0.45 21.14 -8.75
N LEU A 232 0.79 20.71 -8.51
CA LEU A 232 1.51 19.74 -9.32
C LEU A 232 1.68 18.45 -8.52
N THR A 233 1.27 17.33 -9.09
CA THR A 233 1.51 15.99 -8.48
C THR A 233 3.00 15.72 -8.38
N GLY A 234 3.47 15.18 -7.25
CA GLY A 234 4.88 14.83 -7.10
C GLY A 234 5.84 16.00 -7.35
N PHE A 235 5.47 17.20 -6.94
CA PHE A 235 6.23 18.45 -7.10
C PHE A 235 7.70 18.31 -6.72
N GLU A 236 7.98 17.54 -5.67
CA GLU A 236 9.31 17.29 -5.11
C GLU A 236 10.08 16.15 -5.82
N ARG A 237 9.46 15.43 -6.75
CA ARG A 237 10.04 14.24 -7.38
C ARG A 237 11.02 14.57 -8.49
N SER A 238 10.83 15.72 -9.15
CA SER A 238 11.71 16.19 -10.23
C SER A 238 11.97 17.68 -10.11
N THR A 239 12.88 18.19 -10.92
CA THR A 239 13.17 19.64 -10.98
C THR A 239 12.01 20.46 -11.57
N MET A 240 10.95 19.84 -12.12
CA MET A 240 9.82 20.54 -12.77
C MET A 240 9.10 21.48 -11.81
N GLY A 241 8.79 21.02 -10.60
CA GLY A 241 8.15 21.85 -9.58
C GLY A 241 8.98 23.09 -9.21
N ALA A 242 10.28 22.90 -8.98
CA ALA A 242 11.21 24.00 -8.69
C ALA A 242 11.34 24.96 -9.89
N MET A 243 11.32 24.48 -11.13
CA MET A 243 11.33 25.31 -12.34
C MET A 243 10.09 26.21 -12.40
N PHE A 244 8.92 25.67 -12.12
CA PHE A 244 7.68 26.44 -12.11
C PHE A 244 7.66 27.48 -11.00
N ALA A 245 8.07 27.12 -9.79
CA ALA A 245 8.20 28.03 -8.66
C ALA A 245 9.22 29.14 -8.95
N GLY A 246 10.39 28.80 -9.50
CA GLY A 246 11.45 29.76 -9.88
C GLY A 246 11.01 30.74 -10.96
N ALA A 247 10.08 30.35 -11.83
CA ALA A 247 9.46 31.21 -12.84
C ALA A 247 8.29 32.04 -12.27
N GLY A 248 7.94 31.89 -10.99
CA GLY A 248 6.83 32.61 -10.35
C GLY A 248 5.45 32.13 -10.79
N LEU A 249 5.32 30.92 -11.36
CA LEU A 249 4.02 30.37 -11.74
C LEU A 249 3.21 30.03 -10.50
N PRO A 250 1.89 30.29 -10.48
CA PRO A 250 1.02 30.01 -9.34
C PRO A 250 0.67 28.51 -9.23
N ILE A 251 1.70 27.65 -9.31
CA ILE A 251 1.62 26.21 -9.15
C ILE A 251 2.36 25.83 -7.86
N VAL A 252 1.68 25.13 -6.98
CA VAL A 252 2.22 24.68 -5.69
C VAL A 252 2.34 23.15 -5.64
N ALA A 253 2.98 22.61 -4.61
CA ALA A 253 2.97 21.17 -4.37
C ALA A 253 1.56 20.67 -4.01
N ASP A 254 1.21 19.48 -4.44
CA ASP A 254 0.00 18.79 -3.97
C ASP A 254 0.01 18.69 -2.44
N ARG A 255 -1.07 19.19 -1.82
CA ARG A 255 -1.25 19.20 -0.36
C ARG A 255 -2.00 17.98 0.18
N ARG A 256 -2.28 16.99 -0.69
CA ARG A 256 -2.97 15.74 -0.36
C ARG A 256 -2.12 14.52 -0.73
N PRO A 257 -0.90 14.36 -0.17
CA PRO A 257 0.00 13.27 -0.54
C PRO A 257 -0.59 11.88 -0.23
N ASP A 258 -1.54 11.80 0.71
CA ASP A 258 -2.32 10.62 1.06
C ASP A 258 -3.27 10.17 -0.05
N GLN A 259 -3.70 11.05 -0.93
CA GLN A 259 -4.51 10.72 -2.10
C GLN A 259 -3.70 10.09 -3.22
N GLN A 260 -2.39 10.19 -3.18
CA GLN A 260 -1.45 9.64 -4.17
C GLN A 260 -1.80 10.02 -5.61
N PHE A 261 -2.26 11.26 -5.84
CA PHE A 261 -2.66 11.73 -7.16
C PHE A 261 -1.61 11.52 -8.24
N PHE A 262 -0.32 11.60 -7.88
CA PHE A 262 0.77 11.28 -8.80
C PHE A 262 0.68 9.88 -9.44
N MET A 263 -0.02 8.92 -8.79
CA MET A 263 -0.16 7.53 -9.24
C MET A 263 -1.50 7.24 -9.91
N ARG A 264 -2.36 8.24 -10.13
CA ARG A 264 -3.77 8.00 -10.44
C ARG A 264 -4.17 8.35 -11.87
N SER A 265 -3.40 9.13 -12.60
CA SER A 265 -3.75 9.57 -13.95
C SER A 265 -2.68 9.21 -14.98
N ASP A 266 -2.80 9.68 -16.20
CA ASP A 266 -1.99 9.31 -17.37
C ASP A 266 -0.48 9.59 -17.19
N ASN A 267 -0.10 10.60 -16.40
CA ASN A 267 1.29 10.94 -16.09
C ASN A 267 2.10 9.75 -15.58
N ILE A 268 1.47 8.85 -14.81
CA ILE A 268 2.20 7.73 -14.20
C ILE A 268 2.78 6.78 -15.24
N ALA A 269 2.08 6.58 -16.35
CA ALA A 269 2.52 5.71 -17.42
C ALA A 269 3.81 6.23 -18.09
N PHE A 270 3.94 7.54 -18.27
CA PHE A 270 5.16 8.19 -18.75
C PHE A 270 6.27 8.21 -17.68
N ALA A 271 5.93 8.54 -16.46
CA ALA A 271 6.86 8.58 -15.33
C ALA A 271 7.56 7.23 -15.11
N GLN A 272 6.83 6.13 -15.21
CA GLN A 272 7.36 4.77 -15.10
C GLN A 272 8.32 4.43 -16.25
N ARG A 273 8.17 5.03 -17.41
CA ARG A 273 9.12 4.90 -18.55
C ARG A 273 10.35 5.81 -18.41
N GLY A 274 10.41 6.62 -17.36
CA GLY A 274 11.57 7.44 -17.00
C GLY A 274 11.47 8.89 -17.47
N ILE A 275 10.38 9.27 -18.08
CA ILE A 275 10.11 10.65 -18.51
C ILE A 275 9.66 11.43 -17.28
N PRO A 276 10.26 12.60 -16.93
CA PRO A 276 9.69 13.49 -15.92
C PRO A 276 8.28 13.89 -16.31
N ALA A 277 7.30 13.34 -15.58
CA ALA A 277 5.88 13.40 -15.90
C ALA A 277 5.06 13.72 -14.65
N HIS A 278 4.24 14.73 -14.72
CA HIS A 278 3.44 15.23 -13.60
C HIS A 278 2.11 15.78 -14.11
N THR A 279 1.09 15.72 -13.26
CA THR A 279 -0.23 16.29 -13.51
C THR A 279 -0.37 17.65 -12.84
N VAL A 280 -0.82 18.66 -13.56
CA VAL A 280 -1.33 19.92 -13.00
C VAL A 280 -2.82 19.83 -12.81
N SER A 281 -3.30 20.11 -11.60
CA SER A 281 -4.70 20.05 -11.25
C SER A 281 -5.08 21.16 -10.25
N SER A 282 -6.36 21.43 -10.13
CA SER A 282 -6.94 22.20 -9.02
C SER A 282 -8.09 21.44 -8.34
N TYR A 283 -8.14 20.13 -8.52
CA TYR A 283 -9.17 19.28 -7.93
C TYR A 283 -9.21 19.41 -6.41
N ASN A 284 -10.34 19.88 -5.90
CA ASN A 284 -10.54 20.21 -4.49
C ASN A 284 -11.30 19.12 -3.71
N MET A 285 -11.45 17.91 -4.26
CA MET A 285 -12.22 16.78 -3.70
C MET A 285 -13.73 17.09 -3.60
N HIS A 286 -14.29 17.81 -4.56
CA HIS A 286 -15.72 18.14 -4.58
C HIS A 286 -16.62 16.90 -4.76
N ASN A 287 -17.87 16.99 -4.30
CA ASN A 287 -18.79 15.85 -4.27
C ASN A 287 -19.40 15.53 -5.64
N GLU A 288 -19.25 16.38 -6.63
CA GLU A 288 -19.74 16.19 -7.99
C GLU A 288 -18.86 15.26 -8.83
N TYR A 289 -17.64 14.95 -8.37
CA TYR A 289 -16.74 14.00 -9.00
C TYR A 289 -17.44 12.66 -9.29
N HIS A 290 -17.38 12.20 -10.55
CA HIS A 290 -18.03 10.98 -11.03
C HIS A 290 -19.55 10.96 -10.82
N THR A 291 -20.21 12.12 -10.91
CA THR A 291 -21.68 12.25 -10.90
C THR A 291 -22.17 13.07 -12.10
N PRO A 292 -23.45 12.96 -12.50
CA PRO A 292 -24.01 13.81 -13.54
C PRO A 292 -23.94 15.31 -13.23
N SER A 293 -23.75 15.67 -11.95
CA SER A 293 -23.62 17.07 -11.52
C SER A 293 -22.27 17.69 -11.84
N ASP A 294 -21.30 16.93 -12.38
CA ASP A 294 -20.09 17.49 -12.96
C ASP A 294 -20.38 18.04 -14.36
N ASP A 295 -21.05 19.17 -14.39
CA ASP A 295 -21.48 19.85 -15.58
C ASP A 295 -20.91 21.28 -15.68
N VAL A 296 -21.09 21.93 -16.83
CA VAL A 296 -20.56 23.26 -17.14
C VAL A 296 -21.03 24.33 -16.16
N SER A 297 -22.20 24.17 -15.53
CA SER A 297 -22.77 25.16 -14.58
C SER A 297 -21.98 25.23 -13.27
N ARG A 298 -21.15 24.20 -12.98
CA ARG A 298 -20.37 24.12 -11.76
C ARG A 298 -18.93 24.61 -11.92
N VAL A 299 -18.52 24.95 -13.13
CA VAL A 299 -17.16 25.40 -13.45
C VAL A 299 -16.98 26.88 -13.15
N ASP A 300 -15.93 27.22 -12.43
CA ASP A 300 -15.45 28.59 -12.25
C ASP A 300 -14.56 29.01 -13.43
N PHE A 301 -15.14 29.68 -14.41
CA PHE A 301 -14.44 30.04 -15.64
C PHE A 301 -13.33 31.07 -15.45
N GLU A 302 -13.45 31.95 -14.48
CA GLU A 302 -12.40 32.92 -14.15
C GLU A 302 -11.18 32.18 -13.63
N HIS A 303 -11.39 31.26 -12.67
CA HIS A 303 -10.36 30.38 -12.15
C HIS A 303 -9.74 29.52 -13.25
N MET A 304 -10.56 28.77 -13.99
CA MET A 304 -10.11 27.87 -15.06
C MET A 304 -9.28 28.64 -16.11
N THR A 305 -9.75 29.82 -16.55
CA THR A 305 -9.02 30.65 -17.51
C THR A 305 -7.66 31.10 -16.96
N ALA A 306 -7.59 31.45 -15.68
CA ALA A 306 -6.32 31.83 -15.03
C ALA A 306 -5.35 30.66 -14.94
N VAL A 307 -5.83 29.45 -14.58
CA VAL A 307 -5.03 28.22 -14.55
C VAL A 307 -4.55 27.86 -15.95
N ILE A 308 -5.39 27.97 -16.99
CA ILE A 308 -4.97 27.72 -18.37
C ILE A 308 -3.83 28.67 -18.79
N ARG A 309 -3.90 29.95 -18.43
CA ARG A 309 -2.78 30.90 -18.69
C ARG A 309 -1.49 30.44 -18.02
N THR A 310 -1.58 29.91 -16.84
CA THR A 310 -0.45 29.33 -16.10
C THR A 310 0.09 28.10 -16.81
N ILE A 311 -0.76 27.19 -17.29
CA ILE A 311 -0.37 26.00 -18.07
C ILE A 311 0.31 26.40 -19.40
N VAL A 312 -0.18 27.45 -20.09
CA VAL A 312 0.50 28.01 -21.27
C VAL A 312 1.92 28.46 -20.92
N ALA A 313 2.09 29.19 -19.82
CA ALA A 313 3.41 29.65 -19.37
C ALA A 313 4.31 28.48 -18.96
N ALA A 314 3.78 27.47 -18.27
CA ALA A 314 4.49 26.24 -17.91
C ALA A 314 4.94 25.46 -19.14
N THR A 315 4.04 25.28 -20.13
CA THR A 315 4.36 24.64 -21.43
C THR A 315 5.48 25.39 -22.16
N ARG A 316 5.40 26.70 -22.19
CA ARG A 316 6.44 27.55 -22.80
C ARG A 316 7.78 27.40 -22.08
N LEU A 317 7.79 27.37 -20.75
CA LEU A 317 8.99 27.18 -19.95
C LEU A 317 9.64 25.81 -20.21
N LEU A 318 8.86 24.74 -20.31
CA LEU A 318 9.34 23.40 -20.65
C LEU A 318 9.88 23.33 -22.09
N ALA A 319 9.18 24.00 -23.02
CA ALA A 319 9.57 23.98 -24.43
C ALA A 319 10.83 24.81 -24.73
N ASP A 320 11.07 25.88 -23.99
CA ASP A 320 12.16 26.85 -24.26
C ASP A 320 13.32 26.76 -23.24
N GLY A 321 13.05 26.26 -22.04
CA GLY A 321 14.00 26.15 -20.92
C GLY A 321 14.78 24.85 -20.86
N PRO A 322 15.46 24.54 -19.74
CA PRO A 322 16.11 23.27 -19.51
C PRO A 322 15.10 22.13 -19.42
N SER A 323 15.48 20.92 -19.79
CA SER A 323 14.64 19.73 -19.54
C SER A 323 14.62 19.38 -18.06
N PRO A 324 13.45 19.10 -17.48
CA PRO A 324 13.37 18.66 -16.10
C PRO A 324 14.07 17.32 -15.91
N GLN A 325 14.57 17.08 -14.71
CA GLN A 325 15.28 15.86 -14.32
C GLN A 325 14.64 15.27 -13.06
N TRP A 326 14.60 13.95 -12.97
CA TRP A 326 14.22 13.30 -11.72
C TRP A 326 15.23 13.58 -10.61
N HIS A 327 14.74 13.88 -9.44
CA HIS A 327 15.57 13.82 -8.25
C HIS A 327 15.91 12.36 -7.89
N PRO A 328 17.03 12.11 -7.20
CA PRO A 328 17.35 10.77 -6.70
C PRO A 328 16.14 10.18 -5.92
N GLY A 329 15.65 9.02 -6.36
CA GLY A 329 14.46 8.39 -5.78
C GLY A 329 13.11 9.00 -6.18
N GLY A 330 13.07 10.06 -6.98
CA GLY A 330 11.83 10.71 -7.43
C GLY A 330 11.07 9.94 -8.51
N ARG A 331 11.79 9.22 -9.35
CA ARG A 331 11.19 8.39 -10.40
C ARG A 331 10.40 7.22 -9.80
N PRO A 332 9.14 6.98 -10.19
CA PRO A 332 8.41 5.79 -9.78
C PRO A 332 9.03 4.53 -10.38
N ALA A 333 8.78 3.38 -9.75
CA ALA A 333 9.19 2.09 -10.32
C ALA A 333 8.54 1.88 -11.70
N ALA A 334 9.31 1.33 -12.64
CA ALA A 334 8.77 0.97 -13.95
C ALA A 334 7.65 -0.08 -13.81
N PRO A 335 6.60 -0.06 -14.66
CA PRO A 335 5.65 -1.15 -14.72
C PRO A 335 6.38 -2.44 -15.11
N LEU A 336 5.96 -3.56 -14.53
CA LEU A 336 6.46 -4.88 -14.97
C LEU A 336 6.06 -5.06 -16.43
N ALA A 337 7.04 -5.28 -17.31
CA ALA A 337 6.80 -5.56 -18.72
C ALA A 337 5.94 -6.82 -18.87
N PRO A 338 4.96 -6.85 -19.80
CA PRO A 338 4.30 -8.08 -20.17
C PRO A 338 5.32 -9.07 -20.75
N PRO A 339 5.15 -10.39 -20.56
CA PRO A 339 6.12 -11.38 -21.01
C PRO A 339 6.28 -11.35 -22.54
N ALA A 340 7.51 -11.16 -23.01
CA ALA A 340 7.86 -11.26 -24.42
C ALA A 340 7.63 -12.69 -24.93
N ARG A 341 6.80 -12.86 -25.96
CA ARG A 341 6.67 -14.12 -26.69
C ARG A 341 7.91 -14.35 -27.56
N ALA A 342 8.41 -15.56 -27.53
CA ALA A 342 9.58 -16.02 -28.27
C ALA A 342 9.41 -15.92 -29.79
N GLY A 343 10.39 -15.37 -30.45
CA GLY A 343 10.57 -15.45 -31.90
C GLY A 343 11.24 -14.23 -32.54
N GLY A 344 12.56 -14.18 -32.56
CA GLY A 344 13.34 -13.20 -33.32
C GLY A 344 14.72 -12.94 -32.74
N THR A 345 15.75 -13.27 -33.47
CA THR A 345 17.17 -13.19 -33.09
C THR A 345 17.59 -11.76 -32.70
N PRO A 346 18.32 -11.54 -31.59
CA PRO A 346 18.70 -10.20 -31.17
C PRO A 346 20.07 -9.80 -31.77
N LEU A 347 20.17 -8.55 -32.19
CA LEU A 347 21.45 -7.84 -32.28
C LEU A 347 21.69 -7.10 -30.96
N ALA A 348 22.80 -7.43 -30.34
CA ALA A 348 23.19 -6.97 -29.03
C ALA A 348 23.76 -5.55 -29.05
N VAL A 349 23.20 -4.65 -28.24
CA VAL A 349 23.94 -3.67 -27.44
C VAL A 349 23.10 -3.40 -26.18
N SER A 350 23.60 -3.84 -25.03
CA SER A 350 22.94 -3.68 -23.72
C SER A 350 23.38 -2.40 -23.04
N PRO A 351 22.45 -1.56 -22.55
CA PRO A 351 22.74 -0.64 -21.45
C PRO A 351 22.71 -1.40 -20.10
N PRO A 352 23.38 -0.95 -19.04
CA PRO A 352 23.49 -1.68 -17.80
C PRO A 352 22.11 -1.87 -17.17
N SER A 353 21.67 -3.11 -17.11
CA SER A 353 20.46 -3.53 -16.44
C SER A 353 20.61 -3.30 -14.93
N LEU A 354 19.65 -2.62 -14.32
CA LEU A 354 19.35 -2.83 -12.90
C LEU A 354 18.92 -4.28 -12.77
N GLN A 355 19.87 -5.16 -12.43
CA GLN A 355 19.60 -6.57 -12.20
C GLN A 355 18.60 -6.69 -11.05
N MET A 356 17.41 -7.23 -11.34
CA MET A 356 16.53 -7.71 -10.27
C MET A 356 17.33 -8.75 -9.46
N ALA A 357 17.30 -8.60 -8.14
CA ALA A 357 17.98 -9.52 -7.24
C ALA A 357 17.59 -10.97 -7.59
N THR A 358 18.59 -11.79 -7.83
CA THR A 358 18.42 -13.22 -8.15
C THR A 358 17.71 -13.95 -7.00
N PRO A 359 17.09 -15.11 -7.23
CA PRO A 359 16.55 -15.91 -6.12
C PRO A 359 17.59 -16.23 -5.04
N GLY A 360 18.86 -16.41 -5.39
CA GLY A 360 19.95 -16.60 -4.44
C GLY A 360 20.24 -15.37 -3.58
N GLU A 361 20.29 -14.17 -4.18
CA GLU A 361 20.45 -12.92 -3.43
C GLU A 361 19.24 -12.61 -2.53
N ARG A 362 18.03 -12.95 -2.98
CA ARG A 362 16.81 -12.83 -2.15
C ARG A 362 16.85 -13.83 -0.99
N LEU A 363 17.29 -15.05 -1.25
CA LEU A 363 17.43 -16.10 -0.23
C LEU A 363 18.49 -15.73 0.83
N ALA A 364 19.58 -15.06 0.44
CA ALA A 364 20.62 -14.57 1.35
C ALA A 364 20.11 -13.52 2.37
N ARG A 365 18.94 -12.95 2.16
CA ARG A 365 18.26 -12.06 3.13
C ARG A 365 17.70 -12.82 4.34
N TYR A 366 17.63 -14.14 4.27
CA TYR A 366 17.16 -15.00 5.34
C TYR A 366 18.32 -15.80 5.96
N THR A 367 18.21 -16.09 7.25
CA THR A 367 19.10 -17.06 7.92
C THR A 367 18.28 -18.16 8.56
N THR A 368 18.72 -19.41 8.37
CA THR A 368 18.02 -20.56 8.96
C THR A 368 18.42 -20.72 10.42
N VAL A 369 17.44 -20.95 11.29
CA VAL A 369 17.62 -21.15 12.73
C VAL A 369 16.80 -22.34 13.22
N SER A 370 17.40 -23.14 14.09
CA SER A 370 16.70 -24.20 14.81
C SER A 370 16.26 -23.67 16.17
N LEU A 371 14.94 -23.59 16.39
CA LEU A 371 14.39 -23.17 17.68
C LEU A 371 14.38 -24.37 18.66
N ARG A 372 14.72 -24.07 19.90
CA ARG A 372 14.64 -25.04 21.00
C ARG A 372 13.69 -24.51 22.06
N ALA A 373 12.75 -25.34 22.50
CA ALA A 373 11.84 -25.05 23.59
C ALA A 373 12.28 -25.89 24.82
N ASP A 374 12.18 -25.27 26.01
CA ASP A 374 12.42 -26.02 27.24
C ASP A 374 11.20 -26.89 27.55
N THR A 375 11.31 -28.19 27.20
CA THR A 375 10.28 -29.20 27.47
C THR A 375 10.42 -29.87 28.81
N THR A 376 11.41 -29.52 29.66
CA THR A 376 11.63 -30.12 30.97
C THR A 376 10.49 -29.76 31.95
N VAL A 377 9.86 -28.61 31.73
CA VAL A 377 8.72 -28.15 32.52
C VAL A 377 7.43 -28.94 32.26
N LEU A 378 7.40 -29.72 31.17
CA LEU A 378 6.22 -30.50 30.77
C LEU A 378 6.15 -31.86 31.49
N THR A 379 4.93 -32.29 31.81
CA THR A 379 4.66 -33.63 32.30
C THR A 379 4.93 -34.69 31.20
N ARG A 380 4.92 -35.97 31.60
CA ARG A 380 5.01 -37.08 30.67
C ARG A 380 3.91 -37.04 29.62
N TRP A 381 2.71 -36.70 30.04
CA TRP A 381 1.55 -36.66 29.13
C TRP A 381 1.58 -35.45 28.21
N GLU A 382 1.94 -34.28 28.72
CA GLU A 382 2.13 -33.07 27.90
C GLU A 382 3.20 -33.29 26.83
N ARG A 383 4.34 -33.94 27.15
CA ARG A 383 5.34 -34.30 26.13
C ARG A 383 4.80 -35.26 25.06
N ARG A 384 3.88 -36.16 25.39
CA ARG A 384 3.21 -37.01 24.40
C ARG A 384 2.20 -36.27 23.53
N MET A 385 1.68 -35.16 24.01
CA MET A 385 0.77 -34.30 23.22
C MET A 385 1.54 -33.54 22.11
N LEU A 386 2.80 -33.14 22.34
CA LEU A 386 3.54 -32.29 21.39
C LEU A 386 3.51 -32.81 19.94
N PRO A 387 3.85 -34.07 19.63
CA PRO A 387 3.82 -34.56 18.25
C PRO A 387 2.42 -34.53 17.64
N LEU A 388 1.36 -34.75 18.44
CA LEU A 388 -0.02 -34.68 17.97
C LEU A 388 -0.43 -33.23 17.62
N LEU A 389 0.00 -32.25 18.42
CA LEU A 389 -0.25 -30.84 18.16
C LEU A 389 0.54 -30.35 16.93
N VAL A 390 1.78 -30.81 16.76
CA VAL A 390 2.60 -30.50 15.57
C VAL A 390 1.98 -31.12 14.31
N ASP A 391 1.48 -32.35 14.39
CA ASP A 391 0.79 -32.98 13.27
C ASP A 391 -0.46 -32.19 12.85
N ALA A 392 -1.26 -31.77 13.83
CA ALA A 392 -2.42 -30.92 13.56
C ALA A 392 -2.02 -29.57 12.91
N ALA A 393 -0.94 -28.94 13.40
CA ALA A 393 -0.41 -27.70 12.86
C ALA A 393 0.12 -27.85 11.42
N ARG A 394 0.70 -29.00 11.07
CA ARG A 394 1.17 -29.29 9.69
C ARG A 394 0.03 -29.26 8.67
N GLU A 395 -1.17 -29.74 9.03
CA GLU A 395 -2.33 -29.67 8.16
C GLU A 395 -2.68 -28.22 7.79
N MET A 396 -2.54 -27.29 8.73
CA MET A 396 -2.81 -25.86 8.47
C MET A 396 -1.82 -25.26 7.48
N HIS A 397 -0.59 -25.78 7.41
CA HIS A 397 0.37 -25.32 6.38
C HIS A 397 -0.08 -25.72 4.97
N GLY A 398 -0.59 -26.94 4.80
CA GLY A 398 -1.16 -27.39 3.53
C GLY A 398 -2.41 -26.59 3.10
N VAL A 399 -3.29 -26.31 4.06
CA VAL A 399 -4.47 -25.46 3.84
C VAL A 399 -4.05 -24.04 3.40
N TYR A 400 -3.09 -23.45 4.08
CA TYR A 400 -2.61 -22.11 3.75
C TYR A 400 -1.96 -22.05 2.36
N TRP A 401 -1.23 -23.08 1.93
CA TRP A 401 -0.72 -23.14 0.55
C TRP A 401 -1.85 -22.99 -0.48
N ILE A 402 -2.99 -23.66 -0.23
CA ILE A 402 -4.15 -23.55 -1.11
C ILE A 402 -4.75 -22.14 -1.04
N GLN A 403 -4.82 -21.54 0.14
CA GLN A 403 -5.38 -20.18 0.32
C GLN A 403 -4.51 -19.09 -0.33
N ALA A 404 -3.19 -19.20 -0.19
CA ALA A 404 -2.25 -18.17 -0.67
C ALA A 404 -1.94 -18.30 -2.17
N TYR A 405 -1.80 -19.52 -2.68
CA TYR A 405 -1.34 -19.76 -4.06
C TYR A 405 -2.15 -20.81 -4.81
N GLY A 406 -2.36 -21.96 -4.20
CA GLY A 406 -2.94 -23.16 -4.81
C GLY A 406 -2.07 -24.40 -4.60
N SER A 407 -1.74 -25.11 -5.68
CA SER A 407 -0.95 -26.35 -5.57
C SER A 407 0.54 -26.08 -5.38
N ARG A 408 1.06 -26.36 -4.19
CA ARG A 408 2.49 -26.34 -3.86
C ARG A 408 3.31 -27.22 -4.81
N ASP A 409 2.88 -28.45 -4.99
CA ASP A 409 3.62 -29.44 -5.78
C ASP A 409 3.66 -29.08 -7.27
N SER A 410 2.59 -28.48 -7.78
CA SER A 410 2.57 -27.95 -9.16
C SER A 410 3.58 -26.83 -9.33
N LEU A 411 3.65 -25.88 -8.39
CA LEU A 411 4.62 -24.80 -8.44
C LEU A 411 6.05 -25.35 -8.41
N LEU A 412 6.37 -26.15 -7.39
CA LEU A 412 7.74 -26.57 -7.15
C LEU A 412 8.30 -27.51 -8.23
N ARG A 413 7.45 -28.33 -8.88
CA ARG A 413 7.86 -29.15 -10.03
C ARG A 413 8.27 -28.32 -11.24
N ASN A 414 7.64 -27.18 -11.42
CA ASN A 414 7.86 -26.30 -12.58
C ASN A 414 8.98 -25.26 -12.35
N VAL A 415 9.61 -25.22 -11.20
CA VAL A 415 10.72 -24.31 -10.88
C VAL A 415 12.04 -25.09 -10.86
N PRO A 416 12.89 -24.94 -11.89
CA PRO A 416 14.11 -25.77 -12.01
C PRO A 416 15.21 -25.39 -11.01
N GLN A 417 15.33 -24.10 -10.64
CA GLN A 417 16.39 -23.60 -9.80
C GLN A 417 16.13 -23.91 -8.30
N ALA A 418 17.12 -24.46 -7.62
CA ALA A 418 17.00 -24.85 -6.19
C ALA A 418 16.70 -23.65 -5.29
N ASP A 419 17.40 -22.53 -5.48
CA ASP A 419 17.19 -21.31 -4.69
C ASP A 419 15.80 -20.73 -4.88
N ALA A 420 15.29 -20.73 -6.11
CA ALA A 420 13.93 -20.29 -6.39
C ALA A 420 12.87 -21.20 -5.75
N ARG A 421 13.08 -22.52 -5.79
CA ARG A 421 12.21 -23.47 -5.06
C ARG A 421 12.23 -23.22 -3.56
N ARG A 422 13.43 -23.04 -2.99
CA ARG A 422 13.57 -22.76 -1.55
C ARG A 422 12.90 -21.45 -1.17
N LEU A 423 13.08 -20.41 -1.99
CA LEU A 423 12.44 -19.11 -1.78
C LEU A 423 10.92 -19.20 -1.91
N ALA A 424 10.39 -20.00 -2.86
CA ALA A 424 8.97 -20.25 -3.02
C ALA A 424 8.36 -20.97 -1.80
N GLU A 425 9.10 -21.89 -1.17
CA GLU A 425 8.66 -22.52 0.09
C GLU A 425 8.63 -21.53 1.26
N ILE A 426 9.62 -20.65 1.37
CA ILE A 426 9.67 -19.62 2.44
C ILE A 426 8.51 -18.64 2.30
N ASN A 427 8.16 -18.27 1.07
CA ASN A 427 7.14 -17.27 0.77
C ASN A 427 5.74 -17.85 0.51
N VAL A 428 5.61 -19.19 0.48
CA VAL A 428 4.37 -19.89 0.11
C VAL A 428 3.79 -19.34 -1.20
N GLY A 429 4.64 -19.37 -2.23
CA GLY A 429 4.31 -18.84 -3.55
C GLY A 429 5.52 -18.21 -4.24
N PRO A 430 5.34 -17.72 -5.47
CA PRO A 430 6.41 -17.18 -6.29
C PRO A 430 6.71 -15.68 -6.05
N TRP A 431 6.24 -15.11 -4.95
CA TRP A 431 6.33 -13.67 -4.62
C TRP A 431 7.15 -13.43 -3.36
N ASP A 432 8.09 -12.48 -3.42
CA ASP A 432 8.96 -12.13 -2.29
C ASP A 432 8.24 -11.24 -1.27
N ARG A 433 7.88 -11.82 -0.13
CA ARG A 433 7.16 -11.13 0.96
C ARG A 433 8.01 -10.06 1.67
N LEU A 434 9.33 -10.09 1.54
CA LEU A 434 10.21 -9.02 2.03
C LEU A 434 10.42 -7.90 1.01
N ASP A 435 9.79 -7.98 -0.17
CA ASP A 435 9.94 -7.03 -1.25
C ASP A 435 8.59 -6.78 -1.95
N ASN A 436 7.60 -6.35 -1.18
CA ASN A 436 6.26 -5.98 -1.65
C ASN A 436 5.62 -6.99 -2.62
N ASN A 437 5.80 -8.28 -2.37
CA ASN A 437 5.28 -9.36 -3.20
C ASN A 437 5.77 -9.33 -4.66
N VAL A 438 6.97 -8.81 -4.93
CA VAL A 438 7.58 -8.89 -6.27
C VAL A 438 7.78 -10.35 -6.66
N ALA A 439 7.32 -10.73 -7.86
CA ALA A 439 7.53 -12.07 -8.40
C ALA A 439 9.02 -12.32 -8.66
N PHE A 440 9.54 -13.47 -8.23
CA PHE A 440 10.94 -13.87 -8.43
C PHE A 440 11.09 -15.09 -9.35
N ILE A 441 9.99 -15.59 -9.88
CA ILE A 441 9.94 -16.68 -10.87
C ILE A 441 9.50 -16.07 -12.21
N ALA A 442 10.29 -16.31 -13.25
CA ALA A 442 9.99 -15.79 -14.59
C ALA A 442 8.63 -16.29 -15.10
N GLY A 443 7.87 -15.41 -15.75
CA GLY A 443 6.54 -15.73 -16.27
C GLY A 443 5.41 -15.69 -15.24
N VAL A 444 5.71 -15.39 -13.99
CA VAL A 444 4.69 -15.20 -12.95
C VAL A 444 4.29 -13.72 -12.87
N GLY A 445 3.00 -13.44 -12.96
CA GLY A 445 2.46 -12.09 -12.77
C GLY A 445 2.46 -11.60 -11.33
N ALA A 446 1.90 -10.43 -11.08
CA ALA A 446 1.73 -9.87 -9.74
C ALA A 446 0.90 -10.81 -8.85
N LYS A 447 1.16 -10.78 -7.53
CA LYS A 447 0.34 -11.49 -6.55
C LYS A 447 -1.10 -10.97 -6.64
N PRO A 448 -2.10 -11.86 -6.82
CA PRO A 448 -3.49 -11.44 -6.75
C PRO A 448 -3.81 -10.87 -5.37
N SER A 449 -4.44 -9.69 -5.30
CA SER A 449 -4.78 -9.04 -4.03
C SER A 449 -5.68 -9.93 -3.15
N GLY A 450 -6.59 -10.71 -3.75
CA GLY A 450 -7.42 -11.68 -3.03
C GLY A 450 -6.77 -13.06 -2.86
N ALA A 451 -5.46 -13.18 -3.08
CA ALA A 451 -4.72 -14.45 -3.08
C ALA A 451 -5.49 -15.53 -3.87
N ASN A 452 -5.69 -16.72 -3.32
CA ASN A 452 -6.52 -17.77 -3.92
C ASN A 452 -7.85 -17.96 -3.18
N PHE A 453 -8.26 -17.01 -2.35
CA PHE A 453 -9.58 -17.05 -1.70
C PHE A 453 -10.73 -16.85 -2.69
N TYR A 454 -10.46 -16.16 -3.79
CA TYR A 454 -11.42 -15.77 -4.82
C TYR A 454 -11.07 -16.38 -6.19
N PRO A 455 -12.03 -16.51 -7.11
CA PRO A 455 -11.71 -16.86 -8.50
C PRO A 455 -10.75 -15.83 -9.12
N ARG A 456 -9.75 -16.30 -9.85
CA ARG A 456 -8.72 -15.41 -10.46
C ARG A 456 -9.29 -14.40 -11.46
N ASP A 457 -10.40 -14.73 -12.08
CA ASP A 457 -11.13 -13.92 -13.04
C ASP A 457 -12.19 -13.02 -12.39
N MET A 458 -12.37 -13.10 -11.07
CA MET A 458 -13.34 -12.29 -10.33
C MET A 458 -12.87 -10.82 -10.27
N THR A 459 -13.79 -9.91 -10.56
CA THR A 459 -13.54 -8.48 -10.34
C THR A 459 -14.10 -8.04 -8.98
N LYS A 460 -13.52 -6.95 -8.45
CA LYS A 460 -14.01 -6.34 -7.20
C LYS A 460 -15.48 -5.94 -7.33
N ALA A 461 -15.84 -5.31 -8.44
CA ALA A 461 -17.22 -4.90 -8.73
C ALA A 461 -18.19 -6.08 -8.81
N GLU A 462 -17.79 -7.22 -9.39
CA GLU A 462 -18.61 -8.43 -9.42
C GLU A 462 -18.92 -8.93 -8.00
N PHE A 463 -17.91 -8.95 -7.15
CA PHE A 463 -18.10 -9.36 -5.75
C PHE A 463 -19.02 -8.39 -5.00
N GLU A 464 -18.78 -7.08 -5.12
CA GLU A 464 -19.60 -6.04 -4.49
C GLU A 464 -21.05 -6.10 -4.95
N LEU A 465 -21.29 -6.35 -6.24
CA LEU A 465 -22.63 -6.58 -6.78
C LEU A 465 -23.27 -7.85 -6.22
N ALA A 466 -22.49 -8.93 -6.02
CA ALA A 466 -23.01 -10.15 -5.41
C ALA A 466 -23.39 -9.91 -3.94
N VAL A 467 -22.61 -9.13 -3.21
CA VAL A 467 -22.88 -8.74 -1.83
C VAL A 467 -24.05 -7.78 -1.72
N ALA A 468 -24.18 -6.83 -2.63
CA ALA A 468 -25.28 -5.83 -2.64
C ALA A 468 -26.67 -6.46 -2.81
N LYS A 469 -26.75 -7.70 -3.26
CA LYS A 469 -28.04 -8.44 -3.31
C LYS A 469 -28.66 -8.70 -1.95
N GLY A 470 -27.85 -8.64 -0.88
CA GLY A 470 -28.28 -8.91 0.47
C GLY A 470 -28.65 -10.38 0.73
N GLY A 471 -28.98 -10.64 1.98
CA GLY A 471 -29.43 -11.96 2.42
C GLY A 471 -28.31 -12.96 2.73
N PRO A 472 -28.62 -14.17 3.19
CA PRO A 472 -27.65 -15.14 3.71
C PRO A 472 -26.52 -15.52 2.73
N ALA A 473 -26.81 -15.54 1.43
CA ALA A 473 -25.79 -15.84 0.41
C ALA A 473 -24.74 -14.70 0.31
N ALA A 474 -25.18 -13.45 0.36
CA ALA A 474 -24.30 -12.28 0.36
C ALA A 474 -23.46 -12.21 1.64
N ASP A 475 -24.07 -12.49 2.80
CA ASP A 475 -23.35 -12.52 4.07
C ASP A 475 -22.32 -13.64 4.09
N SER A 476 -22.65 -14.79 3.52
CA SER A 476 -21.73 -15.92 3.38
C SER A 476 -20.54 -15.61 2.47
N LEU A 477 -20.70 -14.77 1.44
CA LEU A 477 -19.58 -14.30 0.61
C LEU A 477 -18.57 -13.44 1.41
N LYS A 478 -19.03 -12.67 2.41
CA LYS A 478 -18.19 -11.87 3.30
C LYS A 478 -17.63 -12.64 4.49
N SER A 479 -18.10 -13.87 4.73
CA SER A 479 -17.66 -14.65 5.89
C SER A 479 -16.16 -14.87 5.88
N LEU A 480 -15.55 -14.77 7.08
CA LEU A 480 -14.12 -15.02 7.33
C LEU A 480 -13.70 -16.45 6.92
N TYR A 481 -14.65 -17.42 6.98
CA TYR A 481 -14.37 -18.86 6.91
C TYR A 481 -14.93 -19.49 5.64
N THR A 482 -14.85 -18.79 4.51
CA THR A 482 -15.32 -19.30 3.21
C THR A 482 -14.35 -19.01 2.08
N MET A 483 -14.18 -19.99 1.18
CA MET A 483 -13.60 -19.77 -0.15
C MET A 483 -14.70 -19.29 -1.09
N VAL A 484 -14.43 -18.31 -1.92
CA VAL A 484 -15.32 -17.88 -3.00
C VAL A 484 -14.96 -18.63 -4.27
N ARG A 485 -15.94 -19.25 -4.92
CA ARG A 485 -15.77 -20.03 -6.16
C ARG A 485 -16.89 -19.68 -7.13
N ARG A 486 -16.83 -20.24 -8.34
CA ARG A 486 -17.93 -20.19 -9.31
C ARG A 486 -18.70 -21.50 -9.31
N ASP A 487 -20.00 -21.42 -9.39
CA ASP A 487 -20.84 -22.58 -9.67
C ASP A 487 -20.87 -22.91 -11.17
N ALA A 488 -21.60 -23.91 -11.56
CA ALA A 488 -21.72 -24.33 -12.95
C ALA A 488 -22.32 -23.25 -13.88
N SER A 489 -23.05 -22.28 -13.35
CA SER A 489 -23.58 -21.11 -14.08
C SER A 489 -22.59 -19.95 -14.17
N GLY A 490 -21.44 -20.04 -13.51
CA GLY A 490 -20.46 -18.97 -13.39
C GLY A 490 -20.74 -17.99 -12.25
N ALA A 491 -21.81 -18.17 -11.48
CA ALA A 491 -22.14 -17.30 -10.36
C ALA A 491 -21.19 -17.51 -9.17
N LEU A 492 -20.94 -16.43 -8.39
CA LEU A 492 -20.13 -16.52 -7.19
C LEU A 492 -20.89 -17.25 -6.09
N ILE A 493 -20.28 -18.29 -5.54
CA ILE A 493 -20.73 -19.02 -4.37
C ILE A 493 -19.66 -19.03 -3.30
N SER A 494 -20.07 -19.10 -2.05
CA SER A 494 -19.19 -19.33 -0.91
C SER A 494 -19.18 -20.81 -0.53
N VAL A 495 -18.00 -21.37 -0.31
CA VAL A 495 -17.80 -22.71 0.18
C VAL A 495 -17.16 -22.63 1.56
N PRO A 496 -17.84 -23.09 2.64
CA PRO A 496 -17.29 -23.06 3.99
C PRO A 496 -15.94 -23.80 4.09
N TYR A 497 -15.02 -23.33 4.93
CA TYR A 497 -13.70 -23.96 5.12
C TYR A 497 -13.83 -25.39 5.65
N SER A 498 -14.79 -25.65 6.53
CA SER A 498 -15.10 -26.99 7.03
C SER A 498 -15.43 -27.96 5.92
N ARG A 499 -16.01 -27.49 4.79
CA ARG A 499 -16.33 -28.30 3.61
C ARG A 499 -15.20 -28.30 2.59
N PHE A 500 -14.63 -27.12 2.29
CA PHE A 500 -13.60 -26.98 1.25
C PHE A 500 -12.29 -27.70 1.63
N PHE A 501 -11.93 -27.65 2.91
CA PHE A 501 -10.74 -28.28 3.49
C PHE A 501 -11.08 -29.48 4.38
N SER A 502 -12.22 -30.15 4.13
CA SER A 502 -12.76 -31.19 5.03
C SER A 502 -11.73 -32.25 5.41
N GLU A 503 -10.96 -32.78 4.46
CA GLU A 503 -9.95 -33.81 4.74
C GLU A 503 -8.85 -33.35 5.68
N ALA A 504 -8.28 -32.17 5.45
CA ALA A 504 -7.22 -31.63 6.29
C ALA A 504 -7.77 -31.27 7.69
N ASN A 505 -8.95 -30.67 7.74
CA ASN A 505 -9.62 -30.31 8.98
C ASN A 505 -9.97 -31.55 9.83
N GLU A 506 -10.44 -32.63 9.23
CA GLU A 506 -10.70 -33.88 9.94
C GLU A 506 -9.44 -34.54 10.46
N ARG A 507 -8.34 -34.56 9.67
CA ARG A 507 -7.05 -35.07 10.15
C ARG A 507 -6.54 -34.25 11.33
N ALA A 508 -6.56 -32.90 11.25
CA ALA A 508 -6.19 -32.03 12.34
C ALA A 508 -7.09 -32.23 13.57
N ALA A 509 -8.41 -32.25 13.39
CA ALA A 509 -9.37 -32.48 14.46
C ALA A 509 -9.19 -33.83 15.17
N SER A 510 -8.88 -34.89 14.43
CA SER A 510 -8.54 -36.21 15.01
C SER A 510 -7.31 -36.13 15.92
N LYS A 511 -6.25 -35.45 15.49
CA LYS A 511 -5.04 -35.25 16.32
C LYS A 511 -5.32 -34.42 17.56
N LEU A 512 -6.15 -33.39 17.44
CA LEU A 512 -6.57 -32.55 18.57
C LEU A 512 -7.38 -33.33 19.59
N ARG A 513 -8.30 -34.21 19.16
CA ARG A 513 -9.07 -35.10 20.05
C ARG A 513 -8.16 -36.10 20.78
N GLN A 514 -7.16 -36.65 20.08
CA GLN A 514 -6.17 -37.53 20.71
C GLN A 514 -5.33 -36.74 21.74
N ALA A 515 -4.86 -35.52 21.41
CA ALA A 515 -4.15 -34.68 22.36
C ALA A 515 -5.04 -34.32 23.57
N ALA A 516 -6.32 -33.99 23.35
CA ALA A 516 -7.27 -33.70 24.41
C ALA A 516 -7.45 -34.86 25.41
N SER A 517 -7.41 -36.13 24.94
CA SER A 517 -7.49 -37.30 25.81
C SER A 517 -6.27 -37.46 26.71
N LEU A 518 -5.12 -36.89 26.37
CA LEU A 518 -3.90 -36.88 27.15
C LEU A 518 -3.76 -35.67 28.07
N ALA A 519 -4.55 -34.62 27.86
CA ALA A 519 -4.44 -33.37 28.59
C ALA A 519 -4.86 -33.53 30.06
N GLU A 520 -3.95 -33.26 30.98
CA GLU A 520 -4.20 -33.25 32.43
C GLU A 520 -4.91 -31.97 32.85
N ASP A 521 -4.60 -30.81 32.22
CA ASP A 521 -5.29 -29.54 32.42
C ASP A 521 -6.68 -29.58 31.78
N ALA A 522 -7.71 -29.34 32.61
CA ALA A 522 -9.12 -29.40 32.17
C ALA A 522 -9.48 -28.30 31.19
N GLY A 523 -8.85 -27.13 31.32
CA GLY A 523 -9.00 -26.00 30.40
C GLY A 523 -8.47 -26.33 29.02
N LEU A 524 -7.24 -26.87 28.96
CA LEU A 524 -6.60 -27.29 27.71
C LEU A 524 -7.40 -28.42 27.05
N ARG A 525 -7.83 -29.40 27.80
CA ARG A 525 -8.70 -30.49 27.29
C ARG A 525 -9.96 -29.95 26.65
N ARG A 526 -10.67 -29.04 27.33
CA ARG A 526 -11.89 -28.40 26.84
C ARG A 526 -11.61 -27.61 25.57
N TYR A 527 -10.56 -26.80 25.57
CA TYR A 527 -10.17 -25.99 24.39
C TYR A 527 -9.90 -26.87 23.17
N LEU A 528 -9.03 -27.86 23.29
CA LEU A 528 -8.67 -28.76 22.19
C LEU A 528 -9.90 -29.50 21.62
N THR A 529 -10.83 -29.94 22.47
CA THR A 529 -12.07 -30.57 22.06
C THR A 529 -12.97 -29.64 21.26
N LEU A 530 -13.13 -28.40 21.73
CA LEU A 530 -13.93 -27.38 21.05
C LEU A 530 -13.29 -26.93 19.75
N LEU A 531 -11.96 -26.77 19.72
CA LEU A 531 -11.21 -26.42 18.52
C LEU A 531 -11.32 -27.51 17.44
N ALA A 532 -11.24 -28.79 17.82
CA ALA A 532 -11.47 -29.91 16.91
C ALA A 532 -12.88 -29.88 16.30
N THR A 533 -13.88 -29.42 17.06
CA THR A 533 -15.23 -29.21 16.55
C THR A 533 -15.31 -27.98 15.67
N ALA A 534 -14.65 -26.89 16.02
CA ALA A 534 -14.64 -25.66 15.26
C ALA A 534 -14.08 -25.87 13.84
N LEU A 535 -12.98 -26.60 13.70
CA LEU A 535 -12.38 -26.93 12.40
C LEU A 535 -13.36 -27.63 11.44
N THR A 536 -14.28 -28.44 11.95
CA THR A 536 -15.24 -29.22 11.16
C THR A 536 -16.60 -28.54 11.01
N THR A 537 -16.81 -27.37 11.63
CA THR A 537 -18.10 -26.68 11.66
C THR A 537 -18.02 -25.18 11.37
N ASP A 538 -16.82 -24.60 11.26
CA ASP A 538 -16.53 -23.16 11.12
C ASP A 538 -17.09 -22.31 12.29
N ARG A 539 -17.29 -22.87 13.47
CA ARG A 539 -17.85 -22.20 14.67
C ARG A 539 -16.79 -22.02 15.74
N TYR A 540 -15.92 -21.02 15.56
CA TYR A 540 -14.73 -20.80 16.39
C TYR A 540 -15.00 -20.11 17.73
N GLN A 541 -16.04 -19.29 17.85
CA GLN A 541 -16.27 -18.47 19.04
C GLN A 541 -16.26 -19.25 20.37
N ARG A 542 -16.79 -20.50 20.38
CA ARG A 542 -16.79 -21.34 21.58
C ARG A 542 -15.41 -21.84 21.98
N SER A 543 -14.56 -22.15 20.98
CA SER A 543 -13.16 -22.48 21.23
C SER A 543 -12.37 -21.27 21.70
N ASP A 544 -12.60 -20.08 21.12
CA ASP A 544 -11.93 -18.84 21.51
C ASP A 544 -12.26 -18.45 22.95
N LEU A 545 -13.54 -18.57 23.36
CA LEU A 545 -13.92 -18.34 24.76
C LEU A 545 -13.24 -19.34 25.70
N ALA A 546 -13.15 -20.63 25.33
CA ALA A 546 -12.49 -21.64 26.13
C ALA A 546 -10.97 -21.41 26.19
N TRP A 547 -10.37 -20.94 25.10
CA TRP A 547 -8.96 -20.53 25.04
C TRP A 547 -8.67 -19.37 26.00
N MET A 548 -9.54 -18.36 26.03
CA MET A 548 -9.42 -17.24 26.95
C MET A 548 -9.59 -17.65 28.42
N ASP A 549 -10.39 -18.69 28.71
CA ASP A 549 -10.57 -19.22 30.07
C ASP A 549 -9.38 -20.08 30.56
N MET A 550 -8.57 -20.58 29.65
CA MET A 550 -7.44 -21.45 29.92
C MET A 550 -6.23 -20.63 30.45
N LYS A 551 -5.91 -20.74 31.73
CA LYS A 551 -4.86 -19.90 32.37
C LYS A 551 -3.64 -20.67 32.86
N GLN A 552 -3.80 -21.94 33.21
CA GLN A 552 -2.80 -22.75 33.90
C GLN A 552 -1.98 -23.66 32.97
N ASN A 553 -2.34 -23.69 31.70
CA ASN A 553 -1.70 -24.53 30.69
C ASN A 553 -0.21 -24.19 30.53
N LYS A 554 0.63 -25.21 30.38
CA LYS A 554 2.04 -25.09 30.01
C LYS A 554 2.23 -25.24 28.50
N LEU A 555 1.41 -26.05 27.83
CA LEU A 555 1.31 -26.13 26.39
C LEU A 555 0.28 -25.12 25.90
N GLU A 556 0.65 -24.39 24.87
CA GLU A 556 -0.24 -23.45 24.18
C GLU A 556 -0.38 -23.86 22.73
N LEU A 557 -1.58 -23.81 22.22
CA LEU A 557 -1.89 -24.01 20.81
C LEU A 557 -2.72 -22.84 20.31
N VAL A 558 -2.30 -22.24 19.21
CA VAL A 558 -3.10 -21.36 18.37
C VAL A 558 -3.20 -22.07 17.03
N LEU A 559 -4.41 -22.30 16.49
CA LEU A 559 -4.58 -23.08 15.27
C LEU A 559 -5.93 -22.76 14.62
N GLY A 560 -5.89 -22.47 13.32
CA GLY A 560 -7.10 -22.24 12.52
C GLY A 560 -6.99 -21.04 11.61
N PRO A 561 -8.13 -20.57 11.04
CA PRO A 561 -8.20 -19.33 10.26
C PRO A 561 -8.22 -18.13 11.21
N ILE A 562 -7.17 -17.33 11.21
CA ILE A 562 -6.94 -16.31 12.25
C ILE A 562 -6.80 -14.92 11.65
N GLU A 563 -5.79 -14.69 10.80
CA GLU A 563 -5.45 -13.36 10.29
C GLU A 563 -5.95 -13.14 8.86
N THR A 564 -6.34 -11.91 8.55
CA THR A 564 -6.88 -11.55 7.22
C THR A 564 -5.87 -10.90 6.29
N TYR A 565 -4.59 -10.77 6.68
CA TYR A 565 -3.56 -10.07 5.90
C TYR A 565 -3.31 -10.64 4.51
N GLU A 566 -3.60 -11.93 4.29
CA GLU A 566 -3.45 -12.55 2.97
C GLU A 566 -4.52 -12.09 1.97
N ASP A 567 -5.70 -11.70 2.45
CA ASP A 567 -6.77 -11.11 1.66
C ASP A 567 -6.59 -9.58 1.59
N GLU A 568 -5.66 -9.14 0.75
CA GLU A 568 -5.42 -7.71 0.48
C GLU A 568 -6.54 -7.07 -0.36
N LEU A 569 -7.49 -7.86 -0.89
CA LEU A 569 -8.58 -7.36 -1.75
C LEU A 569 -9.71 -6.72 -0.94
N PHE A 570 -10.18 -7.41 0.12
CA PHE A 570 -11.29 -6.97 0.96
C PHE A 570 -11.03 -7.11 2.46
N GLY A 571 -10.05 -7.91 2.87
CA GLY A 571 -9.81 -8.26 4.27
C GLY A 571 -10.90 -9.15 4.88
N TYR A 572 -11.68 -9.85 4.07
CA TYR A 572 -12.81 -10.68 4.54
C TYR A 572 -12.42 -12.12 4.84
N LYS A 573 -11.28 -12.60 4.35
CA LYS A 573 -10.92 -14.02 4.44
C LYS A 573 -9.80 -14.24 5.43
N ALA A 574 -10.05 -15.07 6.44
CA ALA A 574 -9.04 -15.46 7.40
C ALA A 574 -8.18 -16.61 6.84
N ALA A 575 -6.86 -16.43 6.89
CA ALA A 575 -5.90 -17.44 6.49
C ALA A 575 -5.58 -18.39 7.64
N ASN A 576 -5.32 -19.64 7.30
CA ASN A 576 -4.96 -20.63 8.30
C ASN A 576 -3.51 -20.50 8.75
N GLU A 577 -3.32 -20.55 10.06
CA GLU A 577 -2.01 -20.60 10.70
C GLU A 577 -2.02 -21.45 11.97
N ALA A 578 -0.86 -21.76 12.48
CA ALA A 578 -0.73 -22.47 13.75
C ALA A 578 0.57 -22.15 14.47
N PHE A 579 0.49 -22.11 15.81
CA PHE A 579 1.61 -22.02 16.73
C PHE A 579 1.46 -23.11 17.80
N VAL A 580 2.48 -23.95 17.93
CA VAL A 580 2.63 -24.90 19.06
C VAL A 580 3.72 -24.34 19.96
N LEU A 581 3.37 -24.03 21.20
CA LEU A 581 4.21 -23.26 22.11
C LEU A 581 4.32 -23.93 23.47
N VAL A 582 5.46 -23.72 24.15
CA VAL A 582 5.67 -24.06 25.57
C VAL A 582 5.82 -22.78 26.37
N LYS A 583 5.03 -22.62 27.43
CA LYS A 583 5.06 -21.43 28.29
C LYS A 583 6.36 -21.33 29.07
N ASP A 584 7.03 -20.18 29.00
CA ASP A 584 8.11 -19.82 29.90
C ASP A 584 7.52 -19.34 31.23
N LEU A 585 7.54 -20.19 32.25
CA LEU A 585 6.90 -19.91 33.52
C LEU A 585 7.58 -18.77 34.28
N ALA A 586 8.91 -18.65 34.16
CA ALA A 586 9.67 -17.61 34.86
C ALA A 586 9.38 -16.22 34.29
N TRP A 587 9.43 -16.07 32.98
CA TRP A 587 9.07 -14.83 32.33
C TRP A 587 7.60 -14.51 32.48
N SER A 588 6.70 -15.47 32.35
CA SER A 588 5.26 -15.25 32.53
C SER A 588 4.92 -14.77 33.94
N ALA A 589 5.59 -15.25 34.98
CA ALA A 589 5.43 -14.76 36.34
C ALA A 589 5.89 -13.29 36.48
N ARG A 590 7.01 -12.91 35.86
CA ARG A 590 7.45 -11.50 35.82
C ARG A 590 6.41 -10.60 35.13
N LEU A 591 5.86 -11.04 34.00
CA LEU A 591 4.86 -10.30 33.24
C LEU A 591 3.58 -10.09 34.03
N ALA A 592 3.09 -11.10 34.73
CA ALA A 592 1.93 -10.98 35.61
C ALA A 592 2.14 -9.95 36.73
N LYS A 593 3.38 -9.79 37.23
CA LYS A 593 3.72 -8.75 38.22
C LYS A 593 3.57 -7.36 37.61
N TYR A 594 4.04 -7.14 36.38
CA TYR A 594 3.98 -5.83 35.71
C TYR A 594 2.55 -5.39 35.39
N ALA A 595 1.67 -6.33 35.04
CA ALA A 595 0.26 -6.03 34.78
C ALA A 595 -0.41 -5.26 35.95
N ARG A 596 -0.07 -5.60 37.18
CA ARG A 596 -0.59 -4.92 38.38
C ARG A 596 -0.13 -3.46 38.51
N LEU A 597 0.97 -3.10 37.89
CA LEU A 597 1.56 -1.76 37.95
C LEU A 597 1.02 -0.83 36.83
N LEU A 598 0.29 -1.35 35.83
CA LEU A 598 -0.22 -0.58 34.71
C LEU A 598 -1.03 0.67 35.11
N PRO A 599 -1.94 0.62 36.08
CA PRO A 599 -2.66 1.83 36.51
C PRO A 599 -1.74 2.93 37.07
N ALA A 600 -0.66 2.55 37.76
CA ALA A 600 0.32 3.51 38.29
C ALA A 600 1.20 4.07 37.15
N LEU A 601 1.58 3.24 36.18
CA LEU A 601 2.35 3.66 35.01
C LEU A 601 1.52 4.61 34.14
N GLN A 602 0.23 4.34 33.92
CA GLN A 602 -0.67 5.24 33.18
C GLN A 602 -0.78 6.62 33.86
N ARG A 603 -0.92 6.67 35.19
CA ARG A 603 -0.97 7.96 35.91
C ARG A 603 0.34 8.74 35.86
N GLY A 604 1.46 8.05 35.69
CA GLY A 604 2.80 8.65 35.63
C GLY A 604 3.25 9.07 34.23
N ILE A 605 2.48 8.85 33.16
CA ILE A 605 2.86 9.25 31.80
C ILE A 605 3.16 10.76 31.77
N PRO A 606 4.24 11.21 31.08
CA PRO A 606 4.73 12.59 31.11
C PRO A 606 3.91 13.55 30.23
N VAL A 607 2.59 13.57 30.45
CA VAL A 607 1.60 14.43 29.75
C VAL A 607 0.66 15.10 30.76
N PRO A 608 -0.05 16.19 30.39
CA PRO A 608 -1.09 16.77 31.22
C PRO A 608 -2.19 15.77 31.59
N ALA A 609 -2.86 15.99 32.70
CA ALA A 609 -3.85 15.05 33.27
C ALA A 609 -4.99 14.71 32.29
N ALA A 610 -5.36 15.64 31.41
CA ALA A 610 -6.39 15.42 30.40
C ALA A 610 -6.05 14.26 29.43
N TYR A 611 -4.77 14.02 29.13
CA TYR A 611 -4.32 13.00 28.17
C TYR A 611 -3.98 11.65 28.81
N ARG A 612 -4.21 11.46 30.10
CA ARG A 612 -3.94 10.21 30.84
C ARG A 612 -5.12 9.70 31.67
N ARG A 613 -6.34 10.05 31.24
CA ARG A 613 -7.58 9.69 31.94
C ARG A 613 -7.98 8.23 31.78
N GLU A 614 -7.48 7.56 30.77
CA GLU A 614 -7.81 6.18 30.46
C GLU A 614 -7.41 5.25 31.61
N ARG A 615 -8.18 4.19 31.78
CA ARG A 615 -7.91 3.14 32.77
C ARG A 615 -7.48 1.89 32.02
N PRO A 616 -6.19 1.53 32.03
CA PRO A 616 -5.75 0.28 31.44
C PRO A 616 -6.38 -0.89 32.16
N GLY A 617 -6.82 -1.89 31.42
CA GLY A 617 -7.30 -3.14 32.00
C GLY A 617 -6.20 -3.82 32.82
N THR A 618 -6.55 -4.42 33.94
CA THR A 618 -5.63 -5.17 34.82
C THR A 618 -5.51 -6.64 34.40
N ASP A 619 -6.35 -7.10 33.49
CA ASP A 619 -6.49 -8.50 33.07
C ASP A 619 -5.77 -8.84 31.78
N ALA A 620 -4.76 -8.06 31.39
CA ALA A 620 -3.93 -8.37 30.23
C ALA A 620 -3.20 -9.69 30.46
N ASP A 621 -3.66 -10.77 29.80
CA ASP A 621 -3.03 -12.08 29.82
C ASP A 621 -1.80 -12.02 28.89
N LEU A 622 -0.68 -11.61 29.49
CA LEU A 622 0.61 -11.49 28.82
C LEU A 622 1.54 -12.58 29.30
N ASN A 623 1.97 -13.44 28.37
CA ASN A 623 2.84 -14.55 28.68
C ASN A 623 3.99 -14.67 27.68
N ALA A 624 5.11 -15.24 28.11
CA ALA A 624 6.23 -15.61 27.25
C ALA A 624 6.20 -17.11 26.92
N TYR A 625 6.57 -17.42 25.71
CA TYR A 625 6.54 -18.78 25.20
C TYR A 625 7.79 -19.10 24.38
N ASP A 626 8.19 -20.35 24.40
CA ASP A 626 9.10 -20.94 23.42
C ASP A 626 8.31 -21.60 22.30
N VAL A 627 8.62 -21.25 21.08
CA VAL A 627 8.06 -21.86 19.85
C VAL A 627 8.61 -23.27 19.68
N VAL A 628 7.72 -24.23 19.52
CA VAL A 628 8.03 -25.62 19.11
C VAL A 628 7.83 -25.78 17.62
N TYR A 629 6.70 -25.25 17.09
CA TYR A 629 6.34 -25.36 15.68
C TYR A 629 5.46 -24.19 15.23
N VAL A 630 5.65 -23.72 14.00
CA VAL A 630 4.83 -22.68 13.37
C VAL A 630 4.42 -23.13 11.97
N ALA A 631 3.19 -22.88 11.59
CA ALA A 631 2.65 -23.26 10.30
C ALA A 631 1.75 -22.19 9.69
N GLY A 632 1.42 -22.35 8.42
CA GLY A 632 0.51 -21.45 7.69
C GLY A 632 1.05 -20.05 7.53
N GLN A 633 0.17 -19.04 7.60
CA GLN A 633 0.49 -17.62 7.39
C GLN A 633 1.61 -17.14 8.32
N ALA A 634 1.60 -17.55 9.56
CA ALA A 634 2.61 -17.20 10.57
C ALA A 634 4.04 -17.64 10.20
N ASN A 635 4.19 -18.63 9.30
CA ASN A 635 5.49 -19.14 8.87
C ASN A 635 5.93 -18.63 7.49
N VAL A 636 5.40 -17.49 7.03
CA VAL A 636 5.66 -16.96 5.68
C VAL A 636 6.43 -15.64 5.75
N GLY A 637 7.43 -15.48 4.88
CA GLY A 637 8.21 -14.25 4.81
C GLY A 637 8.82 -13.87 6.16
N ALA A 638 8.52 -12.65 6.65
CA ALA A 638 8.96 -12.17 7.96
C ALA A 638 8.29 -12.94 9.11
N LYS A 639 9.09 -13.40 10.06
CA LYS A 639 8.58 -14.21 11.18
C LYS A 639 8.02 -13.32 12.30
N THR A 640 6.81 -13.64 12.72
CA THR A 640 6.14 -13.03 13.88
C THR A 640 6.94 -13.27 15.18
N ILE A 641 6.96 -12.27 16.05
CA ILE A 641 7.64 -12.33 17.37
C ILE A 641 6.67 -12.17 18.54
N ALA A 642 5.47 -11.69 18.28
CA ALA A 642 4.40 -11.53 19.25
C ALA A 642 3.05 -11.77 18.58
N ILE A 643 2.05 -12.19 19.36
CA ILE A 643 0.68 -12.47 18.89
C ILE A 643 -0.28 -11.85 19.89
N ASN A 644 -1.34 -11.20 19.40
CA ASN A 644 -2.41 -10.63 20.22
C ASN A 644 -3.76 -11.13 19.72
N LEU A 645 -4.41 -12.02 20.42
CA LEU A 645 -5.63 -12.72 20.03
C LEU A 645 -6.65 -12.81 21.19
N PRO A 646 -7.91 -13.16 20.91
CA PRO A 646 -8.51 -13.49 19.63
C PRO A 646 -8.85 -12.25 18.80
N ASN A 647 -9.13 -12.42 17.50
CA ASN A 647 -9.59 -11.34 16.61
C ASN A 647 -11.13 -11.13 16.66
N ASP A 648 -11.89 -12.06 17.23
CA ASP A 648 -13.35 -11.92 17.41
C ASP A 648 -13.67 -10.81 18.41
N GLU A 649 -14.24 -9.71 17.90
CA GLU A 649 -14.56 -8.54 18.70
C GLU A 649 -15.50 -8.86 19.88
N SER A 650 -16.45 -9.78 19.70
CA SER A 650 -17.39 -10.18 20.76
C SER A 650 -16.70 -10.95 21.89
N VAL A 651 -15.68 -11.73 21.56
CA VAL A 651 -14.83 -12.40 22.55
C VAL A 651 -13.93 -11.39 23.26
N GLN A 652 -13.34 -10.45 22.51
CA GLN A 652 -12.54 -9.36 23.10
C GLN A 652 -13.32 -8.52 24.10
N LEU A 653 -14.55 -8.14 23.76
CA LEU A 653 -15.42 -7.35 24.65
C LEU A 653 -15.78 -8.12 25.95
N ARG A 654 -15.90 -9.45 25.87
CA ARG A 654 -16.30 -10.31 26.99
C ARG A 654 -15.13 -10.76 27.85
N LYS A 655 -13.95 -10.98 27.26
CA LYS A 655 -12.82 -11.66 27.90
C LYS A 655 -11.50 -10.93 27.78
N GLY A 656 -11.44 -9.83 27.01
CA GLY A 656 -10.19 -9.14 26.68
C GLY A 656 -9.38 -9.88 25.62
N THR A 657 -8.06 -9.67 25.64
CA THR A 657 -7.12 -10.29 24.71
C THR A 657 -5.99 -10.99 25.45
N ARG A 658 -5.38 -11.96 24.78
CA ARG A 658 -4.18 -12.67 25.25
C ARG A 658 -3.02 -12.32 24.35
N ARG A 659 -1.89 -11.94 24.95
CA ARG A 659 -0.66 -11.57 24.28
C ARG A 659 0.41 -12.62 24.53
N LEU A 660 0.94 -13.19 23.45
CA LEU A 660 1.95 -14.25 23.48
C LEU A 660 3.26 -13.72 22.91
N GLN A 661 4.32 -13.70 23.71
CA GLN A 661 5.66 -13.26 23.30
C GLN A 661 6.50 -14.49 22.94
N LEU A 662 6.99 -14.58 21.72
CA LEU A 662 7.73 -15.74 21.18
C LEU A 662 9.23 -15.61 21.50
N LYS A 663 9.61 -15.95 22.74
CA LYS A 663 10.93 -15.63 23.31
C LYS A 663 12.11 -16.23 22.54
N ASN A 664 12.06 -17.52 22.19
CA ASN A 664 13.15 -18.16 21.47
C ASN A 664 13.27 -17.69 20.00
N ALA A 665 12.16 -17.30 19.36
CA ALA A 665 12.17 -16.65 18.05
C ALA A 665 12.81 -15.25 18.16
N MET A 666 12.45 -14.48 19.17
CA MET A 666 13.09 -13.20 19.46
C MET A 666 14.58 -13.35 19.75
N ARG A 667 14.98 -14.39 20.51
CA ARG A 667 16.38 -14.69 20.77
C ARG A 667 17.15 -14.99 19.48
N ALA A 668 16.57 -15.78 18.57
CA ALA A 668 17.19 -16.05 17.29
C ALA A 668 17.35 -14.77 16.43
N LYS A 669 16.34 -13.88 16.39
CA LYS A 669 16.46 -12.58 15.71
C LYS A 669 17.49 -11.67 16.38
N PHE A 670 17.56 -11.66 17.70
CA PHE A 670 18.57 -10.91 18.42
C PHE A 670 19.99 -11.38 18.03
N ASP A 671 20.26 -12.67 18.14
CA ASP A 671 21.60 -13.22 17.90
C ASP A 671 22.04 -13.11 16.43
N ARG A 672 21.10 -13.32 15.47
CA ARG A 672 21.41 -13.40 14.04
C ARG A 672 21.29 -12.10 13.29
N ILE A 673 20.52 -11.15 13.82
CA ILE A 673 20.21 -9.89 13.12
C ILE A 673 20.60 -8.68 13.96
N LEU A 674 20.01 -8.51 15.16
CA LEU A 674 20.18 -7.31 15.95
C LEU A 674 21.62 -7.12 16.43
N LEU A 675 22.23 -8.15 17.00
CA LEU A 675 23.61 -8.08 17.49
C LEU A 675 24.62 -7.83 16.35
N PRO A 676 24.56 -8.46 15.17
CA PRO A 676 25.35 -8.07 14.01
C PRO A 676 25.12 -6.62 13.57
N ILE A 677 23.87 -6.11 13.55
CA ILE A 677 23.60 -4.69 13.28
C ILE A 677 24.29 -3.81 14.30
N ALA A 678 24.17 -4.13 15.58
CA ALA A 678 24.76 -3.33 16.65
C ALA A 678 26.29 -3.27 16.55
N ARG A 679 26.97 -4.36 16.18
CA ARG A 679 28.42 -4.37 15.95
C ARG A 679 28.86 -3.42 14.84
N GLU A 680 28.06 -3.24 13.82
CA GLU A 680 28.34 -2.31 12.69
C GLU A 680 28.00 -0.86 13.01
N LEU A 681 26.96 -0.61 13.82
CA LEU A 681 26.37 0.72 13.96
C LEU A 681 26.48 1.33 15.36
N ILE A 682 26.80 0.59 16.42
CA ILE A 682 26.93 1.09 17.79
C ILE A 682 28.42 1.22 18.13
N VAL A 683 28.81 2.28 18.83
CA VAL A 683 30.18 2.48 19.31
C VAL A 683 30.63 1.36 20.25
N ASP A 684 31.92 1.03 20.22
CA ASP A 684 32.43 -0.19 20.83
C ASP A 684 32.28 -0.23 22.37
N ASP A 685 32.36 0.92 23.01
CA ASP A 685 32.18 1.04 24.47
C ASP A 685 30.70 0.90 24.91
N GLN A 686 29.74 1.18 24.05
CA GLN A 686 28.31 0.95 24.32
C GLN A 686 27.78 -0.39 23.77
N LEU A 687 28.53 -1.07 22.92
CA LEU A 687 28.14 -2.35 22.34
C LEU A 687 27.79 -3.44 23.40
N PRO A 688 28.52 -3.58 24.53
CA PRO A 688 28.16 -4.54 25.58
C PRO A 688 26.80 -4.27 26.23
N MET A 689 26.24 -3.08 26.09
CA MET A 689 24.92 -2.72 26.60
C MET A 689 23.79 -3.26 25.70
N VAL A 690 24.09 -3.73 24.49
CA VAL A 690 23.10 -4.39 23.63
C VAL A 690 22.88 -5.81 24.10
N THR A 691 21.81 -6.05 24.86
CA THR A 691 21.53 -7.34 25.51
C THR A 691 20.18 -7.91 25.09
N PHE A 692 20.05 -9.25 25.17
CA PHE A 692 18.79 -9.92 24.84
C PHE A 692 17.67 -9.54 25.81
N ASP A 693 17.96 -9.43 27.10
CA ASP A 693 16.95 -9.11 28.11
C ASP A 693 16.40 -7.67 27.88
N ALA A 694 17.27 -6.74 27.48
CA ALA A 694 16.82 -5.40 27.09
C ALA A 694 15.99 -5.42 25.80
N PHE A 695 16.39 -6.21 24.80
CA PHE A 695 15.61 -6.36 23.57
C PHE A 695 14.24 -6.98 23.84
N PHE A 696 14.20 -8.08 24.59
CA PHE A 696 12.95 -8.75 24.96
C PHE A 696 12.06 -7.84 25.79
N GLY A 697 12.64 -7.12 26.77
CA GLY A 697 11.92 -6.15 27.60
C GLY A 697 11.33 -5.01 26.79
N ASN A 698 12.10 -4.39 25.88
CA ASN A 698 11.62 -3.30 25.04
C ASN A 698 10.44 -3.72 24.16
N VAL A 699 10.54 -4.88 23.46
CA VAL A 699 9.45 -5.40 22.63
C VAL A 699 8.22 -5.76 23.45
N MET A 700 8.43 -6.42 24.58
CA MET A 700 7.34 -6.77 25.48
C MET A 700 6.58 -5.54 25.99
N PHE A 701 7.30 -4.50 26.44
CA PHE A 701 6.66 -3.30 26.93
C PHE A 701 6.07 -2.45 25.82
N HIS A 702 6.54 -2.56 24.57
CA HIS A 702 5.85 -2.04 23.39
C HIS A 702 4.42 -2.62 23.31
N GLU A 703 4.27 -3.94 23.37
CA GLU A 703 2.96 -4.61 23.32
C GLU A 703 2.04 -4.20 24.50
N VAL A 704 2.63 -4.03 25.70
CA VAL A 704 1.88 -3.56 26.85
C VAL A 704 1.46 -2.10 26.68
N ALA A 705 2.33 -1.26 26.11
CA ALA A 705 2.10 0.17 25.90
C ALA A 705 0.95 0.48 24.93
N HIS A 706 0.55 -0.46 24.06
CA HIS A 706 -0.71 -0.33 23.31
C HIS A 706 -1.93 -0.19 24.23
N GLY A 707 -1.86 -0.72 25.44
CA GLY A 707 -2.90 -0.56 26.46
C GLY A 707 -2.87 0.76 27.22
N LEU A 708 -1.82 1.57 27.06
CA LEU A 708 -1.63 2.84 27.75
C LEU A 708 -1.89 4.04 26.83
N GLY A 709 -1.85 5.22 27.42
CA GLY A 709 -2.04 6.49 26.73
C GLY A 709 -3.49 6.91 26.67
N ILE A 710 -3.96 7.35 25.51
CA ILE A 710 -5.31 7.86 25.28
C ILE A 710 -5.96 7.13 24.10
N LYS A 711 -7.23 6.75 24.24
CA LYS A 711 -8.02 6.03 23.21
C LYS A 711 -9.11 6.88 22.59
N ASN A 712 -9.59 7.88 23.34
CA ASN A 712 -10.61 8.81 22.89
C ASN A 712 -10.06 10.22 22.91
N THR A 713 -10.54 11.08 22.00
CA THR A 713 -10.16 12.48 21.97
C THR A 713 -10.64 13.21 23.25
N ILE A 714 -9.88 14.22 23.69
CA ILE A 714 -10.17 14.91 24.96
C ILE A 714 -11.43 15.76 24.90
N ASP A 715 -11.85 16.17 23.70
CA ASP A 715 -13.09 16.89 23.42
C ASP A 715 -14.33 15.97 23.38
N GLY A 716 -14.15 14.65 23.45
CA GLY A 716 -15.23 13.68 23.41
C GLY A 716 -15.81 13.43 22.01
N ALA A 717 -15.18 13.91 20.94
CA ALA A 717 -15.68 13.78 19.57
C ALA A 717 -15.61 12.34 19.03
N GLY A 718 -14.87 11.44 19.71
CA GLY A 718 -14.80 10.04 19.32
C GLY A 718 -13.47 9.38 19.67
N THR A 719 -13.16 8.28 18.95
CA THR A 719 -11.90 7.58 19.15
C THR A 719 -10.75 8.29 18.43
N VAL A 720 -9.54 8.20 19.00
CA VAL A 720 -8.29 8.64 18.35
C VAL A 720 -8.18 8.07 16.93
N ARG A 721 -8.55 6.80 16.75
CA ARG A 721 -8.49 6.15 15.42
C ARG A 721 -9.44 6.80 14.41
N ALA A 722 -10.64 7.16 14.82
CA ALA A 722 -11.60 7.85 13.93
C ALA A 722 -11.13 9.26 13.59
N ALA A 723 -10.53 9.99 14.54
CA ALA A 723 -10.03 11.34 14.33
C ALA A 723 -8.78 11.37 13.42
N LEU A 724 -7.84 10.44 13.62
CA LEU A 724 -6.56 10.40 12.90
C LEU A 724 -6.58 9.52 11.65
N LYS A 725 -7.68 8.78 11.39
CA LYS A 725 -7.91 7.97 10.18
C LYS A 725 -6.73 7.03 9.86
N GLU A 726 -6.23 7.03 8.62
CA GLU A 726 -5.12 6.20 8.15
C GLU A 726 -3.77 6.52 8.82
N LYS A 727 -3.63 7.67 9.45
CA LYS A 727 -2.41 8.06 10.18
C LYS A 727 -2.33 7.46 11.59
N ALA A 728 -3.47 7.01 12.13
CA ALA A 728 -3.57 6.49 13.48
C ALA A 728 -2.64 5.30 13.72
N GLY A 729 -2.54 4.36 12.76
CA GLY A 729 -1.75 3.14 12.92
C GLY A 729 -0.27 3.39 13.18
N ALA A 730 0.40 4.18 12.34
CA ALA A 730 1.82 4.46 12.52
C ALA A 730 2.09 5.33 13.78
N LEU A 731 1.18 6.23 14.15
CA LEU A 731 1.31 7.01 15.37
C LEU A 731 1.14 6.13 16.62
N GLU A 732 0.25 5.14 16.56
CA GLU A 732 0.04 4.16 17.62
C GLU A 732 1.27 3.28 17.85
N GLU A 733 1.92 2.82 16.77
CA GLU A 733 3.19 2.09 16.85
C GLU A 733 4.30 2.95 17.48
N GLY A 734 4.40 4.21 17.06
CA GLY A 734 5.35 5.17 17.66
C GLY A 734 5.06 5.43 19.15
N LYS A 735 3.78 5.54 19.52
CA LYS A 735 3.37 5.64 20.92
C LYS A 735 3.81 4.40 21.71
N ALA A 736 3.56 3.21 21.16
CA ALA A 736 3.89 1.95 21.82
C ALA A 736 5.39 1.79 22.07
N ASP A 737 6.22 2.12 21.07
CA ASP A 737 7.69 2.10 21.20
C ASP A 737 8.17 3.04 22.32
N ILE A 738 7.72 4.28 22.32
CA ILE A 738 8.21 5.31 23.25
C ILE A 738 7.63 5.14 24.64
N LEU A 739 6.35 4.81 24.79
CA LEU A 739 5.76 4.49 26.09
C LEU A 739 6.28 3.16 26.65
N GLY A 740 6.65 2.20 25.80
CA GLY A 740 7.33 0.98 26.22
C GLY A 740 8.64 1.31 26.92
N LEU A 741 9.46 2.18 26.32
CA LEU A 741 10.73 2.63 26.91
C LEU A 741 10.50 3.47 28.19
N TYR A 742 9.46 4.30 28.22
CA TYR A 742 9.03 4.98 29.43
C TYR A 742 8.68 4.01 30.56
N MET A 743 7.92 2.94 30.26
CA MET A 743 7.54 1.91 31.24
C MET A 743 8.76 1.19 31.82
N VAL A 744 9.69 0.77 30.96
CA VAL A 744 10.96 0.14 31.37
C VAL A 744 11.67 1.04 32.37
N ARG A 745 11.80 2.34 32.07
CA ARG A 745 12.43 3.32 32.98
C ARG A 745 11.73 3.43 34.32
N GLN A 746 10.39 3.50 34.32
CA GLN A 746 9.61 3.62 35.56
C GLN A 746 9.71 2.36 36.42
N LEU A 747 9.73 1.20 35.82
CA LEU A 747 9.89 -0.08 36.50
C LEU A 747 11.31 -0.24 37.03
N HIS A 748 12.31 0.18 36.27
CA HIS A 748 13.71 0.19 36.72
C HIS A 748 13.88 1.09 37.94
N ALA A 749 13.35 2.32 37.93
CA ALA A 749 13.40 3.23 39.06
C ALA A 749 12.71 2.70 40.34
N ARG A 750 11.86 1.67 40.20
CA ARG A 750 11.18 0.98 41.31
C ARG A 750 11.86 -0.31 41.72
N GLY A 751 13.02 -0.65 41.11
CA GLY A 751 13.72 -1.91 41.37
C GLY A 751 13.00 -3.16 40.85
N GLU A 752 12.06 -3.02 39.88
CA GLU A 752 11.23 -4.11 39.39
C GLU A 752 11.88 -4.85 38.19
N MET A 753 12.94 -4.29 37.61
CA MET A 753 13.63 -4.82 36.41
C MET A 753 14.90 -5.63 36.74
N GLY A 754 15.24 -5.80 38.03
CA GLY A 754 16.51 -6.41 38.48
C GLY A 754 17.68 -5.43 38.40
N ASP A 755 18.92 -5.97 38.45
CA ASP A 755 20.14 -5.19 38.60
C ASP A 755 20.74 -4.67 37.28
N ALA A 756 20.15 -5.03 36.12
CA ALA A 756 20.68 -4.59 34.82
C ALA A 756 20.54 -3.05 34.65
N PRO A 757 21.59 -2.34 34.17
CA PRO A 757 21.49 -0.91 33.94
C PRO A 757 20.43 -0.56 32.88
N ILE A 758 19.69 0.53 33.09
CA ILE A 758 18.70 1.04 32.13
C ILE A 758 19.30 1.41 30.79
N GLU A 759 20.56 1.77 30.76
CA GLU A 759 21.37 2.09 29.59
C GLU A 759 21.36 0.94 28.59
N ASN A 760 21.27 -0.31 29.05
CA ASN A 760 21.13 -1.48 28.18
C ASN A 760 19.85 -1.37 27.32
N ASN A 761 18.73 -0.94 27.90
CA ASN A 761 17.50 -0.75 27.16
C ASN A 761 17.58 0.40 26.16
N TYR A 762 18.29 1.46 26.50
CA TYR A 762 18.45 2.64 25.61
C TYR A 762 19.30 2.33 24.38
N VAL A 763 20.46 1.68 24.57
CA VAL A 763 21.32 1.32 23.44
C VAL A 763 20.68 0.24 22.58
N THR A 764 20.05 -0.76 23.21
CA THR A 764 19.32 -1.83 22.51
C THR A 764 18.12 -1.29 21.74
N PHE A 765 17.44 -0.25 22.27
CA PHE A 765 16.34 0.41 21.56
C PHE A 765 16.82 1.06 20.26
N LEU A 766 17.93 1.82 20.30
CA LEU A 766 18.51 2.41 19.10
C LEU A 766 18.90 1.31 18.08
N ALA A 767 19.55 0.24 18.53
CA ALA A 767 19.90 -0.89 17.66
C ALA A 767 18.64 -1.52 17.02
N SER A 768 17.52 -1.57 17.75
CA SER A 768 16.24 -2.09 17.25
C SER A 768 15.62 -1.22 16.17
N ILE A 769 15.78 0.12 16.25
CA ILE A 769 15.36 1.04 15.19
C ILE A 769 16.05 0.69 13.87
N PHE A 770 17.37 0.47 13.87
CA PHE A 770 18.09 0.08 12.65
C PHE A 770 17.60 -1.24 12.06
N ARG A 771 17.19 -2.21 12.88
CA ARG A 771 16.58 -3.44 12.39
C ARG A 771 15.24 -3.15 11.68
N SER A 772 14.41 -2.30 12.27
CA SER A 772 13.07 -2.01 11.78
C SER A 772 13.07 -1.20 10.48
N VAL A 773 13.90 -0.17 10.36
CA VAL A 773 13.95 0.69 9.16
C VAL A 773 14.41 -0.04 7.90
N ARG A 774 15.01 -1.23 8.01
CA ARG A 774 15.38 -2.09 6.87
C ARG A 774 14.17 -2.63 6.09
N PHE A 775 12.98 -2.60 6.69
CA PHE A 775 11.72 -2.95 6.02
C PHE A 775 11.08 -1.75 5.28
N GLY A 776 11.73 -0.57 5.33
CA GLY A 776 11.25 0.66 4.69
C GLY A 776 10.25 1.45 5.56
N ALA A 777 9.92 2.65 5.12
CA ALA A 777 8.98 3.56 5.81
C ALA A 777 7.52 3.41 5.32
N GLY A 778 7.22 2.45 4.46
CA GLY A 778 5.87 2.25 3.89
C GLY A 778 4.86 1.69 4.89
N GLY A 779 5.29 0.79 5.78
CA GLY A 779 4.43 0.20 6.82
C GLY A 779 4.39 1.02 8.10
N ALA A 780 3.40 0.75 8.97
CA ALA A 780 3.18 1.47 10.23
C ALA A 780 4.41 1.46 11.14
N HIS A 781 4.97 0.28 11.44
CA HIS A 781 6.18 0.15 12.28
C HIS A 781 7.41 0.85 11.66
N GLY A 782 7.62 0.69 10.34
CA GLY A 782 8.76 1.32 9.66
C GLY A 782 8.67 2.84 9.73
N ARG A 783 7.51 3.41 9.47
CA ARG A 783 7.26 4.86 9.57
C ARG A 783 7.44 5.37 11.00
N ALA A 784 6.89 4.66 11.97
CA ALA A 784 7.04 5.00 13.39
C ALA A 784 8.52 5.05 13.80
N ASN A 785 9.31 4.06 13.41
CA ASN A 785 10.73 3.99 13.72
C ASN A 785 11.56 5.06 13.00
N VAL A 786 11.23 5.41 11.75
CA VAL A 786 11.87 6.53 11.04
C VAL A 786 11.58 7.87 11.72
N VAL A 787 10.33 8.11 12.13
CA VAL A 787 9.93 9.32 12.88
C VAL A 787 10.68 9.39 14.22
N ALA A 788 10.71 8.29 14.96
CA ALA A 788 11.42 8.21 16.23
C ALA A 788 12.93 8.45 16.05
N PHE A 789 13.55 7.83 15.04
CA PHE A 789 14.97 8.04 14.73
C PHE A 789 15.28 9.51 14.47
N ASN A 790 14.57 10.14 13.55
CA ASN A 790 14.82 11.54 13.15
C ASN A 790 14.55 12.51 14.32
N TYR A 791 13.48 12.28 15.09
CA TYR A 791 13.14 13.09 16.27
C TYR A 791 14.24 13.01 17.34
N LEU A 792 14.63 11.80 17.71
CA LEU A 792 15.62 11.56 18.75
C LEU A 792 17.02 12.05 18.34
N GLN A 793 17.39 11.88 17.06
CA GLN A 793 18.65 12.39 16.53
C GLN A 793 18.68 13.93 16.56
N GLN A 794 17.61 14.58 16.14
CA GLN A 794 17.50 16.04 16.17
C GLN A 794 17.55 16.59 17.61
N ALA A 795 16.99 15.86 18.57
CA ALA A 795 17.06 16.18 19.99
C ALA A 795 18.44 15.89 20.61
N GLY A 796 19.39 15.36 19.83
CA GLY A 796 20.72 14.99 20.30
C GLY A 796 20.74 13.77 21.22
N ALA A 797 19.69 12.94 21.23
CA ALA A 797 19.60 11.74 22.04
C ALA A 797 20.65 10.68 21.62
N PHE A 798 21.12 10.77 20.40
CA PHE A 798 22.27 10.04 19.89
C PHE A 798 22.92 10.82 18.75
N ALA A 799 24.19 10.55 18.52
CA ALA A 799 24.97 11.16 17.44
C ALA A 799 25.70 10.11 16.63
N ARG A 800 25.83 10.35 15.32
CA ARG A 800 26.65 9.55 14.42
C ARG A 800 28.07 10.10 14.45
N GLU A 801 29.04 9.29 14.88
CA GLU A 801 30.46 9.65 14.94
C GLU A 801 31.14 9.57 13.55
N ALA A 802 32.34 10.07 13.43
CA ALA A 802 33.10 10.08 12.18
C ALA A 802 33.37 8.68 11.61
N ASN A 803 33.45 7.66 12.47
CA ASN A 803 33.59 6.23 12.09
C ASN A 803 32.31 5.63 11.55
N GLY A 804 31.22 6.39 11.52
CA GLY A 804 29.90 5.93 11.06
C GLY A 804 29.12 5.10 12.08
N LYS A 805 29.56 5.05 13.33
CA LYS A 805 28.84 4.41 14.44
C LYS A 805 28.07 5.45 15.26
N TYR A 806 27.09 4.99 16.00
CA TYR A 806 26.20 5.84 16.79
C TYR A 806 26.49 5.70 18.28
N ARG A 807 26.50 6.85 18.95
CA ARG A 807 26.62 6.96 20.41
C ARG A 807 25.36 7.52 21.01
N VAL A 808 24.78 6.83 22.00
CA VAL A 808 23.63 7.30 22.78
C VAL A 808 24.07 8.25 23.88
N ASP A 809 23.45 9.41 23.98
CA ASP A 809 23.46 10.28 25.14
C ASP A 809 22.26 9.94 26.03
N PHE A 810 22.51 9.28 27.15
CA PHE A 810 21.47 8.74 28.02
C PHE A 810 20.58 9.81 28.67
N ALA A 811 21.13 10.96 29.01
CA ALA A 811 20.38 12.06 29.62
C ALA A 811 19.46 12.73 28.59
N ARG A 812 20.00 12.98 27.39
CA ARG A 812 19.21 13.54 26.28
C ARG A 812 18.17 12.54 25.74
N LEU A 813 18.51 11.27 25.67
CA LEU A 813 17.54 10.25 25.24
C LEU A 813 16.33 10.21 26.20
N ARG A 814 16.56 10.26 27.50
CA ARG A 814 15.50 10.35 28.51
C ARG A 814 14.59 11.54 28.26
N SER A 815 15.17 12.71 28.12
CA SER A 815 14.41 13.95 27.93
C SER A 815 13.65 13.94 26.59
N ALA A 816 14.28 13.45 25.52
CA ALA A 816 13.69 13.36 24.18
C ALA A 816 12.55 12.34 24.12
N THR A 817 12.67 11.20 24.81
CA THR A 817 11.56 10.21 24.88
C THR A 817 10.37 10.75 25.65
N ASP A 818 10.58 11.52 26.72
CA ASP A 818 9.49 12.20 27.44
C ASP A 818 8.82 13.28 26.58
N ALA A 819 9.59 14.03 25.80
CA ALA A 819 9.08 15.04 24.87
C ALA A 819 8.27 14.37 23.73
N LEU A 820 8.82 13.34 23.09
CA LEU A 820 8.13 12.62 22.03
C LEU A 820 6.86 11.92 22.52
N SER A 821 6.87 11.37 23.77
CA SER A 821 5.66 10.83 24.41
C SER A 821 4.56 11.89 24.53
N ARG A 822 4.95 13.10 24.94
CA ARG A 822 4.03 14.23 25.09
C ARG A 822 3.46 14.65 23.73
N ASP A 823 4.33 14.81 22.74
CA ASP A 823 3.91 15.23 21.40
C ASP A 823 2.93 14.24 20.78
N ILE A 824 3.25 12.93 20.81
CA ILE A 824 2.39 11.87 20.26
C ILE A 824 1.04 11.84 20.99
N LEU A 825 1.04 11.83 22.33
CA LEU A 825 -0.20 11.73 23.10
C LEU A 825 -1.06 12.99 23.00
N THR A 826 -0.44 14.15 22.82
CA THR A 826 -1.17 15.40 22.54
C THR A 826 -1.84 15.32 21.17
N LEU A 827 -1.10 14.93 20.13
CA LEU A 827 -1.67 14.74 18.79
C LEU A 827 -2.82 13.71 18.79
N GLN A 828 -2.67 12.64 19.54
CA GLN A 828 -3.73 11.62 19.69
C GLN A 828 -4.95 12.17 20.44
N GLY A 829 -4.72 12.82 21.59
CA GLY A 829 -5.78 13.33 22.43
C GLY A 829 -6.55 14.49 21.82
N ASP A 830 -5.88 15.35 21.08
CA ASP A 830 -6.51 16.46 20.35
C ASP A 830 -7.17 15.99 19.03
N GLY A 831 -6.89 14.75 18.61
CA GLY A 831 -7.33 14.28 17.29
C GLY A 831 -6.71 15.09 16.14
N ASP A 832 -5.51 15.69 16.38
CA ASP A 832 -4.87 16.62 15.43
C ASP A 832 -4.28 15.89 14.21
N TYR A 833 -5.15 15.60 13.26
CA TYR A 833 -4.77 14.99 11.98
C TYR A 833 -3.73 15.83 11.22
N ALA A 834 -3.86 17.17 11.24
CA ALA A 834 -2.92 18.07 10.56
C ALA A 834 -1.54 18.07 11.24
N GLY A 835 -1.49 18.03 12.57
CA GLY A 835 -0.26 17.92 13.35
C GLY A 835 0.48 16.61 13.07
N VAL A 836 -0.25 15.48 13.00
CA VAL A 836 0.35 14.19 12.63
C VAL A 836 0.88 14.24 11.20
N THR A 837 0.16 14.90 10.28
CA THR A 837 0.62 15.08 8.89
C THR A 837 1.94 15.84 8.85
N ARG A 838 2.06 16.95 9.60
CA ARG A 838 3.30 17.71 9.73
C ARG A 838 4.43 16.86 10.31
N LEU A 839 4.17 16.12 11.38
CA LEU A 839 5.16 15.24 12.01
C LEU A 839 5.73 14.22 11.00
N TYR A 840 4.87 13.61 10.19
CA TYR A 840 5.30 12.65 9.17
C TYR A 840 6.02 13.30 8.00
N ALA A 841 5.60 14.48 7.56
CA ALA A 841 6.28 15.24 6.52
C ALA A 841 7.69 15.66 6.93
N GLU A 842 7.86 16.12 8.18
CA GLU A 842 9.12 16.60 8.69
C GLU A 842 10.10 15.49 9.08
N ARG A 843 9.58 14.35 9.59
CA ARG A 843 10.38 13.29 10.23
C ARG A 843 10.15 11.88 9.70
N GLY A 844 9.26 11.69 8.74
CA GLY A 844 8.91 10.35 8.22
C GLY A 844 9.78 9.86 7.06
N ALA A 845 10.75 10.63 6.60
CA ALA A 845 11.65 10.26 5.50
C ALA A 845 12.97 9.64 6.00
N ILE A 846 13.45 8.61 5.30
CA ILE A 846 14.77 8.03 5.56
C ILE A 846 15.81 8.99 4.96
N GLY A 847 16.60 9.65 5.81
CA GLY A 847 17.66 10.55 5.37
C GLY A 847 18.85 9.80 4.74
N ALA A 848 19.66 10.51 3.95
CA ALA A 848 20.78 9.92 3.21
C ALA A 848 21.79 9.15 4.09
N ALA A 849 22.09 9.66 5.30
CA ALA A 849 23.00 9.00 6.24
C ALA A 849 22.41 7.65 6.73
N LEU A 850 21.15 7.63 7.13
CA LEU A 850 20.46 6.41 7.56
C LEU A 850 20.31 5.42 6.40
N GLN A 851 20.00 5.89 5.17
CA GLN A 851 19.97 5.04 3.99
C GLN A 851 21.34 4.41 3.71
N GLY A 852 22.42 5.19 3.78
CA GLY A 852 23.78 4.68 3.62
C GLY A 852 24.15 3.62 4.67
N ASP A 853 23.67 3.76 5.90
CA ASP A 853 23.87 2.76 6.95
C ASP A 853 23.05 1.48 6.67
N VAL A 854 21.82 1.59 6.19
CA VAL A 854 21.00 0.44 5.76
C VAL A 854 21.69 -0.30 4.60
N ASP A 855 22.25 0.42 3.62
CA ASP A 855 22.97 -0.16 2.50
C ASP A 855 24.27 -0.84 2.94
N ARG A 856 24.98 -0.26 3.92
CA ARG A 856 26.15 -0.87 4.56
C ARG A 856 25.81 -2.19 5.23
N LEU A 857 24.71 -2.27 5.98
CA LEU A 857 24.25 -3.52 6.60
C LEU A 857 23.93 -4.59 5.53
N ARG A 858 23.35 -4.18 4.41
CA ARG A 858 23.08 -5.08 3.26
C ARG A 858 24.39 -5.58 2.64
N ALA A 859 25.34 -4.69 2.38
CA ALA A 859 26.66 -5.04 1.83
C ALA A 859 27.45 -5.99 2.73
N LYS A 860 27.23 -5.92 4.06
CA LYS A 860 27.82 -6.86 5.04
C LYS A 860 27.10 -8.22 5.10
N GLY A 861 26.06 -8.43 4.30
CA GLY A 861 25.32 -9.70 4.28
C GLY A 861 24.55 -9.99 5.57
N ILE A 862 24.22 -8.97 6.38
CA ILE A 862 23.43 -9.16 7.60
C ILE A 862 22.00 -9.53 7.20
N PRO A 863 21.45 -10.67 7.67
CA PRO A 863 20.12 -11.13 7.27
C PRO A 863 19.03 -10.11 7.63
N VAL A 864 17.95 -10.08 6.85
CA VAL A 864 16.76 -9.28 7.14
C VAL A 864 15.85 -10.02 8.11
N ASP A 865 15.66 -11.34 7.89
CA ASP A 865 14.84 -12.15 8.79
C ASP A 865 15.37 -13.60 8.89
N ILE A 866 14.70 -14.38 9.75
CA ILE A 866 15.01 -15.78 10.02
C ILE A 866 14.05 -16.73 9.30
N VAL A 867 14.48 -17.96 9.09
CA VAL A 867 13.63 -19.08 8.66
C VAL A 867 13.80 -20.22 9.66
N TYR A 868 12.70 -20.82 10.08
CA TYR A 868 12.74 -21.91 11.02
C TYR A 868 13.13 -23.23 10.34
N ASP A 869 14.10 -23.92 10.93
CA ASP A 869 14.36 -25.33 10.66
C ASP A 869 13.49 -26.16 11.61
N GLN A 870 12.39 -26.71 11.09
CA GLN A 870 11.39 -27.42 11.88
C GLN A 870 11.37 -28.93 11.60
N GLY A 871 12.41 -29.46 10.97
CA GLY A 871 12.47 -30.84 10.53
C GLY A 871 11.45 -31.12 9.42
N ARG A 872 11.90 -31.29 8.20
CA ARG A 872 11.07 -31.62 7.03
C ARG A 872 10.81 -33.11 6.97
#